data_f294084cc8da2cae9476f1c209b532b1
#
_entry.id   f294084cc8da2cae9476f1c209b532b1
#
_cell.length_a   1.000
_cell.length_b   1.000
_cell.length_c   1.000
_cell.angle_alpha   90.00
_cell.angle_beta   90.00
_cell.angle_gamma   90.00
#
_symmetry.space_group_name_H-M   'P 1'
#
loop_
_entity.id
_entity.type
_entity.pdbx_description
1 polymer ?
#
loop_
_entity_poly.entity_id
_entity_poly.type
_entity_poly.pdbx_seq_one_letter_code
_entity_poly.pdbx_strand_id
1 'polypeptide(L)'
;MFRQLDYQDRVLTTLDAYLDLLKDKKARADRIAALAEQDPDLGLAVPDFAAEAWEALKAEGKLPASRAAIPFSPRHDGCKRPVPNAVLKVPTGGGKTWLAVSAVSRIMSRYVGRNTGFVLWIVPNEAIYAQTLKHLKDRQHPYRQALDRAAAGRVKVMEKTDRLDARDVESSLCVMLLMLQSANRETQDSLKMFQDRGDVHGFFPPEGEQQAHRAAIAGTPNLAAYDDIFPLVKDSLGNALRVIRPVVVMDEGHRAVSDLAFSTLYGFNPCFVLELTATPQDVQPRGGANPRQGRYANVLVEVTGRELDREGMIKMPLNLDPRQGADWRATLNAALEKLNALDTAARQLRADTDRYIRPIMLIQVERTGADQRDSGHIHAEDVKDWLLTAGFDAAEIAVKTAEQNDLNAPENQDLLSPTNRVRAIVTKQALQEGWDCPFAYVLCSLAASSNLKAMTQLIGRVLRQPGALKTGVDALDECHVITHHADTASVVGAIKDGLEQDGLGDLVLRVTQDDKAAGKVSRTIQRRPDFASTEIYLPKVMRVEAGEARELDYETDVLSALDWRGFDPSGIAGRVPENAQAAESQLQRIRLADDGEELFVGETVAENREVLTFDPAHAVRMITDLVPNPFVGREIVGRMLDALRARGFDEAKLGRSASLIVEELRKGLDAERDARAEAFFKAEVAAGRIQFRLRLDGRNWRMPFGVETTEPEGARQLVNRAGGALEKSLFAPVYESELNKDERDVAVYLDGEKALTWWHRNVARTQYGLQGWRKAKIYPDFIFAVRRDGEAHHLAGDQGRPTRQPGYRLQARSPGLPERELPVGRRGAGG
;
A
#
# COMPACT_ATOMS: atom_id res chain seq x y z
N MET A 1 13.15 -3.93 3.41
CA MET A 1 12.66 -2.63 2.92
C MET A 1 11.42 -2.86 2.09
N PHE A 2 10.35 -2.06 2.24
CA PHE A 2 9.19 -2.23 1.38
C PHE A 2 9.51 -1.76 -0.04
N ARG A 3 9.07 -2.55 -1.03
CA ARG A 3 9.14 -2.16 -2.43
C ARG A 3 8.23 -0.94 -2.67
N GLN A 4 8.71 0.05 -3.39
CA GLN A 4 7.90 1.16 -3.86
C GLN A 4 6.95 0.67 -4.97
N LEU A 5 5.67 0.95 -4.83
CA LEU A 5 4.63 0.50 -5.75
C LEU A 5 3.99 1.71 -6.42
N ASP A 6 3.82 1.67 -7.74
CA ASP A 6 3.32 2.81 -8.50
C ASP A 6 1.93 3.27 -8.05
N TYR A 7 1.03 2.33 -7.73
CA TYR A 7 -0.29 2.71 -7.24
C TYR A 7 -0.22 3.38 -5.86
N GLN A 8 0.73 2.99 -5.00
CA GLN A 8 0.93 3.63 -3.69
C GLN A 8 1.44 5.06 -3.86
N ASP A 9 2.37 5.28 -4.77
CA ASP A 9 2.87 6.62 -5.10
C ASP A 9 1.76 7.49 -5.67
N ARG A 10 0.93 6.95 -6.57
CA ARG A 10 -0.25 7.65 -7.09
C ARG A 10 -1.24 8.01 -5.97
N VAL A 11 -1.55 7.08 -5.08
CA VAL A 11 -2.43 7.31 -3.92
C VAL A 11 -1.90 8.44 -3.06
N LEU A 12 -0.62 8.39 -2.72
CA LEU A 12 0.01 9.38 -1.84
C LEU A 12 0.17 10.74 -2.52
N THR A 13 0.48 10.79 -3.82
CA THR A 13 0.56 12.04 -4.60
C THR A 13 -0.82 12.71 -4.72
N THR A 14 -1.88 11.93 -4.90
CA THR A 14 -3.24 12.48 -4.93
C THR A 14 -3.65 13.02 -3.55
N LEU A 15 -3.28 12.30 -2.49
CA LEU A 15 -3.48 12.78 -1.13
C LEU A 15 -2.72 14.10 -0.87
N ASP A 16 -1.46 14.18 -1.29
CA ASP A 16 -0.64 15.39 -1.15
C ASP A 16 -1.31 16.59 -1.84
N ALA A 17 -1.83 16.41 -3.05
CA ALA A 17 -2.56 17.48 -3.77
C ALA A 17 -3.82 17.92 -3.03
N TYR A 18 -4.56 16.98 -2.44
CA TYR A 18 -5.73 17.28 -1.62
C TYR A 18 -5.35 18.06 -0.34
N LEU A 19 -4.30 17.63 0.35
CA LEU A 19 -3.82 18.27 1.59
C LEU A 19 -3.34 19.71 1.34
N ASP A 20 -2.65 19.95 0.21
CA ASP A 20 -2.20 21.31 -0.16
C ASP A 20 -3.39 22.21 -0.46
N LEU A 21 -4.40 21.73 -1.20
CA LEU A 21 -5.65 22.47 -1.42
C LEU A 21 -6.40 22.75 -0.12
N LEU A 22 -6.48 21.78 0.79
CA LEU A 22 -7.12 21.96 2.09
C LEU A 22 -6.42 23.05 2.91
N LYS A 23 -5.09 23.06 2.93
CA LYS A 23 -4.29 24.06 3.64
C LYS A 23 -4.60 25.47 3.11
N ASP A 24 -4.60 25.65 1.78
CA ASP A 24 -4.86 26.93 1.14
C ASP A 24 -6.29 27.42 1.37
N LYS A 25 -7.29 26.53 1.20
CA LYS A 25 -8.69 26.85 1.43
C LYS A 25 -8.98 27.15 2.90
N LYS A 26 -8.38 26.37 3.81
CA LYS A 26 -8.50 26.62 5.25
C LYS A 26 -7.93 27.96 5.66
N ALA A 27 -6.73 28.31 5.21
CA ALA A 27 -6.13 29.61 5.48
C ALA A 27 -6.98 30.78 5.00
N ARG A 28 -7.72 30.61 3.88
CA ARG A 28 -8.70 31.59 3.41
C ARG A 28 -9.94 31.65 4.31
N ALA A 29 -10.49 30.49 4.67
CA ALA A 29 -11.67 30.40 5.52
C ALA A 29 -11.41 30.99 6.91
N ASP A 30 -10.24 30.68 7.51
CA ASP A 30 -9.81 31.21 8.82
C ASP A 30 -9.70 32.76 8.79
N ARG A 31 -9.18 33.35 7.70
CA ARG A 31 -9.15 34.82 7.55
C ARG A 31 -10.54 35.42 7.45
N ILE A 32 -11.46 34.78 6.72
CA ILE A 32 -12.84 35.23 6.62
C ILE A 32 -13.55 35.12 7.96
N ALA A 33 -13.32 34.01 8.69
CA ALA A 33 -13.87 33.81 10.02
C ALA A 33 -13.40 34.91 11.01
N ALA A 34 -12.12 35.23 11.01
CA ALA A 34 -11.56 36.29 11.84
C ALA A 34 -12.16 37.68 11.51
N LEU A 35 -12.38 37.98 10.24
CA LEU A 35 -13.05 39.23 9.82
C LEU A 35 -14.52 39.25 10.24
N ALA A 36 -15.24 38.14 10.09
CA ALA A 36 -16.65 38.03 10.49
C ALA A 36 -16.82 38.16 12.02
N GLU A 37 -15.83 37.69 12.81
CA GLU A 37 -15.82 37.83 14.25
C GLU A 37 -15.52 39.26 14.69
N GLN A 38 -14.58 39.97 14.02
CA GLN A 38 -14.25 41.35 14.29
C GLN A 38 -15.38 42.33 13.94
N ASP A 39 -16.14 42.06 12.87
CA ASP A 39 -17.26 42.87 12.41
C ASP A 39 -18.43 42.01 11.95
N PRO A 40 -19.32 41.61 12.88
CA PRO A 40 -20.50 40.79 12.57
C PRO A 40 -21.48 41.41 11.57
N ASP A 41 -21.46 42.74 11.45
CA ASP A 41 -22.38 43.48 10.55
C ASP A 41 -22.01 43.34 9.06
N LEU A 42 -20.79 42.85 8.76
CA LEU A 42 -20.37 42.49 7.42
C LEU A 42 -21.13 41.31 6.81
N GLY A 43 -21.81 40.52 7.64
CA GLY A 43 -22.61 39.37 7.18
C GLY A 43 -21.81 38.36 6.39
N LEU A 44 -20.50 38.23 6.64
CA LEU A 44 -19.61 37.31 5.91
C LEU A 44 -19.93 35.86 6.25
N ALA A 45 -20.23 35.05 5.24
CA ALA A 45 -20.38 33.60 5.40
C ALA A 45 -19.00 32.95 5.31
N VAL A 46 -18.61 32.19 6.36
CA VAL A 46 -17.38 31.40 6.34
C VAL A 46 -17.58 30.19 5.43
N PRO A 47 -16.74 30.01 4.39
CA PRO A 47 -16.92 28.91 3.47
C PRO A 47 -16.53 27.56 4.11
N ASP A 48 -17.18 26.49 3.66
CA ASP A 48 -16.72 25.14 3.96
C ASP A 48 -15.46 24.83 3.14
N PHE A 49 -14.31 25.02 3.75
CA PHE A 49 -13.02 24.85 3.10
C PHE A 49 -12.77 23.41 2.63
N ALA A 50 -13.36 22.39 3.31
CA ALA A 50 -13.22 21.00 2.93
C ALA A 50 -14.00 20.73 1.61
N ALA A 51 -15.22 21.27 1.49
CA ALA A 51 -16.01 21.20 0.28
C ALA A 51 -15.32 21.97 -0.88
N GLU A 52 -14.82 23.19 -0.64
CA GLU A 52 -14.09 23.95 -1.66
C GLU A 52 -12.83 23.25 -2.16
N ALA A 53 -12.06 22.61 -1.27
CA ALA A 53 -10.88 21.85 -1.65
C ALA A 53 -11.23 20.61 -2.49
N TRP A 54 -12.31 19.92 -2.13
CA TRP A 54 -12.79 18.76 -2.88
C TRP A 54 -13.27 19.13 -4.29
N GLU A 55 -14.06 20.18 -4.42
CA GLU A 55 -14.54 20.64 -5.72
C GLU A 55 -13.39 21.15 -6.60
N ALA A 56 -12.37 21.79 -6.02
CA ALA A 56 -11.17 22.16 -6.76
C ALA A 56 -10.44 20.93 -7.31
N LEU A 57 -10.25 19.88 -6.48
CA LEU A 57 -9.62 18.64 -6.90
C LEU A 57 -10.43 17.92 -7.99
N LYS A 58 -11.76 17.97 -7.88
CA LYS A 58 -12.70 17.44 -8.88
C LYS A 58 -12.59 18.18 -10.20
N ALA A 59 -12.50 19.49 -10.16
CA ALA A 59 -12.32 20.33 -11.35
C ALA A 59 -10.98 20.05 -12.07
N GLU A 60 -9.95 19.66 -11.33
CA GLU A 60 -8.66 19.22 -11.87
C GLU A 60 -8.70 17.79 -12.45
N GLY A 61 -9.82 17.08 -12.38
CA GLY A 61 -9.97 15.73 -12.88
C GLY A 61 -9.17 14.67 -12.11
N LYS A 62 -8.82 14.95 -10.85
CA LYS A 62 -7.98 14.05 -10.01
C LYS A 62 -8.76 13.02 -9.23
N LEU A 63 -10.10 13.11 -9.18
CA LEU A 63 -10.96 12.14 -8.51
C LEU A 63 -11.23 10.93 -9.41
N PRO A 64 -11.51 9.76 -8.83
CA PRO A 64 -11.87 8.56 -9.58
C PRO A 64 -13.11 8.79 -10.47
N ALA A 65 -13.06 8.32 -11.71
CA ALA A 65 -14.18 8.47 -12.66
C ALA A 65 -15.48 7.82 -12.15
N SER A 66 -15.37 6.72 -11.41
CA SER A 66 -16.48 6.02 -10.75
C SER A 66 -17.22 6.87 -9.72
N ARG A 67 -16.59 7.94 -9.22
CA ARG A 67 -17.11 8.82 -8.16
C ARG A 67 -17.36 10.25 -8.64
N ALA A 68 -17.05 10.57 -9.89
CA ALA A 68 -17.16 11.94 -10.42
C ALA A 68 -18.58 12.52 -10.36
N ALA A 69 -19.62 11.67 -10.48
CA ALA A 69 -21.03 12.08 -10.39
C ALA A 69 -21.55 12.23 -8.94
N ILE A 70 -20.80 11.71 -7.95
CA ILE A 70 -21.22 11.74 -6.54
C ILE A 70 -20.80 13.08 -5.93
N PRO A 71 -21.72 13.81 -5.28
CA PRO A 71 -21.39 15.07 -4.63
C PRO A 71 -20.52 14.85 -3.40
N PHE A 72 -19.73 15.85 -3.05
CA PHE A 72 -19.03 15.84 -1.77
C PHE A 72 -20.02 15.72 -0.62
N SER A 73 -19.73 14.86 0.33
CA SER A 73 -20.53 14.67 1.52
C SER A 73 -19.85 15.37 2.72
N PRO A 74 -20.29 16.58 3.11
CA PRO A 74 -19.66 17.35 4.18
C PRO A 74 -19.69 16.60 5.51
N ARG A 75 -18.68 16.78 6.33
CA ARG A 75 -18.58 16.30 7.70
C ARG A 75 -18.33 17.46 8.64
N HIS A 76 -18.94 17.38 9.81
CA HIS A 76 -18.77 18.39 10.85
C HIS A 76 -18.42 17.71 12.17
N ASP A 77 -17.58 18.35 12.96
CA ASP A 77 -17.26 17.89 14.31
C ASP A 77 -18.38 18.20 15.32
N GLY A 78 -18.18 17.81 16.57
CA GLY A 78 -19.16 18.04 17.63
C GLY A 78 -19.38 19.54 17.93
N CYS A 79 -18.51 20.42 17.44
CA CYS A 79 -18.62 21.88 17.51
C CYS A 79 -19.13 22.49 16.19
N LYS A 80 -19.63 21.67 15.26
CA LYS A 80 -20.16 22.07 13.93
C LYS A 80 -19.12 22.66 12.97
N ARG A 81 -17.81 22.45 13.24
CA ARG A 81 -16.75 22.91 12.34
C ARG A 81 -16.58 21.92 11.19
N PRO A 82 -16.29 22.38 9.95
CA PRO A 82 -16.01 21.47 8.84
C PRO A 82 -14.81 20.56 9.14
N VAL A 83 -14.98 19.27 8.85
CA VAL A 83 -13.93 18.26 9.03
C VAL A 83 -13.55 17.69 7.67
N PRO A 84 -12.30 17.94 7.20
CA PRO A 84 -11.80 17.27 6.02
C PRO A 84 -11.79 15.76 6.21
N ASN A 85 -12.24 15.05 5.17
CA ASN A 85 -12.23 13.60 5.19
C ASN A 85 -11.91 13.06 3.81
N ALA A 86 -11.26 11.91 3.78
CA ALA A 86 -10.92 11.22 2.55
C ALA A 86 -10.99 9.72 2.75
N VAL A 87 -11.49 9.02 1.75
CA VAL A 87 -11.51 7.56 1.70
C VAL A 87 -10.50 7.10 0.66
N LEU A 88 -9.59 6.24 1.07
CA LEU A 88 -8.72 5.50 0.16
C LEU A 88 -9.35 4.12 -0.05
N LYS A 89 -9.90 3.89 -1.25
CA LYS A 89 -10.42 2.59 -1.63
C LYS A 89 -9.25 1.71 -2.07
N VAL A 90 -8.86 0.78 -1.23
CA VAL A 90 -7.73 -0.12 -1.46
C VAL A 90 -8.17 -1.56 -1.18
N PRO A 91 -8.04 -2.47 -2.15
CA PRO A 91 -8.43 -3.87 -1.94
C PRO A 91 -7.69 -4.54 -0.79
N THR A 92 -8.23 -5.66 -0.32
CA THR A 92 -7.55 -6.53 0.63
C THR A 92 -6.21 -7.01 0.04
N GLY A 93 -5.14 -6.96 0.84
CA GLY A 93 -3.78 -7.25 0.36
C GLY A 93 -3.04 -6.08 -0.29
N GLY A 94 -3.72 -4.93 -0.55
CA GLY A 94 -3.13 -3.75 -1.18
C GLY A 94 -2.31 -2.84 -0.23
N GLY A 95 -1.89 -3.31 0.94
CA GLY A 95 -1.01 -2.56 1.83
C GLY A 95 -1.68 -1.37 2.53
N LYS A 96 -2.99 -1.47 2.89
CA LYS A 96 -3.75 -0.42 3.58
C LYS A 96 -3.00 0.17 4.78
N THR A 97 -2.47 -0.65 5.66
CA THR A 97 -1.77 -0.19 6.87
C THR A 97 -0.50 0.61 6.53
N TRP A 98 0.24 0.22 5.51
CA TRP A 98 1.39 0.99 5.02
C TRP A 98 0.98 2.34 4.45
N LEU A 99 -0.08 2.36 3.65
CA LEU A 99 -0.64 3.61 3.13
C LEU A 99 -1.15 4.52 4.25
N ALA A 100 -1.78 3.95 5.29
CA ALA A 100 -2.24 4.70 6.45
C ALA A 100 -1.08 5.38 7.19
N VAL A 101 -0.01 4.65 7.50
CA VAL A 101 1.20 5.20 8.14
C VAL A 101 1.82 6.31 7.29
N SER A 102 1.94 6.08 5.98
CA SER A 102 2.48 7.05 5.02
C SER A 102 1.59 8.29 4.90
N ALA A 103 0.27 8.12 4.95
CA ALA A 103 -0.71 9.20 4.90
C ALA A 103 -0.68 10.04 6.19
N VAL A 104 -0.56 9.40 7.37
CA VAL A 104 -0.41 10.12 8.66
C VAL A 104 0.77 11.09 8.60
N SER A 105 1.92 10.64 8.12
CA SER A 105 3.10 11.49 7.96
C SER A 105 2.81 12.73 7.11
N ARG A 106 2.09 12.56 6.00
CA ARG A 106 1.72 13.64 5.08
C ARG A 106 0.66 14.58 5.67
N ILE A 107 -0.36 14.03 6.31
CA ILE A 107 -1.41 14.82 6.96
C ILE A 107 -0.79 15.69 8.04
N MET A 108 0.08 15.13 8.88
CA MET A 108 0.75 15.88 9.96
C MET A 108 1.65 16.99 9.38
N SER A 109 2.48 16.71 8.40
CA SER A 109 3.44 17.67 7.84
C SER A 109 2.80 18.72 6.94
N ARG A 110 1.86 18.33 6.06
CA ARG A 110 1.31 19.25 5.04
C ARG A 110 0.09 20.02 5.50
N TYR A 111 -0.84 19.35 6.19
CA TYR A 111 -2.11 19.93 6.59
C TYR A 111 -2.08 20.45 8.02
N VAL A 112 -1.66 19.64 8.99
CA VAL A 112 -1.57 20.06 10.40
C VAL A 112 -0.36 21.00 10.63
N GLY A 113 0.71 20.84 9.84
CA GLY A 113 1.91 21.65 9.90
C GLY A 113 2.78 21.37 11.13
N ARG A 114 2.65 20.18 11.75
CA ARG A 114 3.37 19.77 12.95
C ARG A 114 3.86 18.33 12.83
N ASN A 115 4.96 18.03 13.51
CA ASN A 115 5.51 16.68 13.63
C ASN A 115 5.13 15.99 14.94
N THR A 116 4.47 16.72 15.83
CA THR A 116 3.91 16.27 17.10
C THR A 116 2.39 16.41 17.07
N GLY A 117 1.71 15.75 17.96
CA GLY A 117 0.24 15.77 18.02
C GLY A 117 -0.35 14.40 18.29
N PHE A 118 -1.59 14.18 17.86
CA PHE A 118 -2.31 12.97 18.23
C PHE A 118 -3.00 12.32 17.02
N VAL A 119 -2.79 11.04 16.88
CA VAL A 119 -3.44 10.17 15.89
C VAL A 119 -4.30 9.16 16.64
N LEU A 120 -5.59 9.16 16.36
CA LEU A 120 -6.51 8.14 16.84
C LEU A 120 -6.70 7.10 15.73
N TRP A 121 -6.10 5.91 15.93
CA TRP A 121 -6.16 4.82 14.97
C TRP A 121 -7.24 3.82 15.36
N ILE A 122 -8.28 3.77 14.55
CA ILE A 122 -9.47 2.95 14.78
C ILE A 122 -9.38 1.69 13.95
N VAL A 123 -9.54 0.55 14.61
CA VAL A 123 -9.53 -0.77 13.98
C VAL A 123 -10.82 -1.54 14.30
N PRO A 124 -11.26 -2.46 13.42
CA PRO A 124 -12.57 -3.09 13.52
C PRO A 124 -12.66 -4.21 14.57
N ASN A 125 -11.55 -4.89 14.89
CA ASN A 125 -11.56 -6.06 15.77
C ASN A 125 -10.22 -6.28 16.50
N GLU A 126 -10.26 -7.20 17.50
CA GLU A 126 -9.13 -7.50 18.37
C GLU A 126 -7.90 -8.05 17.61
N ALA A 127 -8.11 -8.86 16.57
CA ALA A 127 -6.99 -9.47 15.84
C ALA A 127 -6.18 -8.41 15.10
N ILE A 128 -6.85 -7.49 14.40
CA ILE A 128 -6.20 -6.35 13.72
C ILE A 128 -5.60 -5.39 14.75
N TYR A 129 -6.27 -5.19 15.89
CA TYR A 129 -5.77 -4.39 17.00
C TYR A 129 -4.41 -4.91 17.50
N ALA A 130 -4.36 -6.17 17.89
CA ALA A 130 -3.15 -6.80 18.42
C ALA A 130 -2.01 -6.79 17.38
N GLN A 131 -2.30 -7.09 16.11
CA GLN A 131 -1.33 -7.08 15.03
C GLN A 131 -0.77 -5.66 14.78
N THR A 132 -1.65 -4.68 14.65
CA THR A 132 -1.24 -3.29 14.38
C THR A 132 -0.44 -2.74 15.57
N LEU A 133 -0.90 -2.99 16.80
CA LEU A 133 -0.20 -2.59 18.01
C LEU A 133 1.21 -3.19 18.08
N LYS A 134 1.35 -4.49 17.82
CA LYS A 134 2.65 -5.18 17.76
C LYS A 134 3.58 -4.51 16.75
N HIS A 135 3.11 -4.24 15.55
CA HIS A 135 3.91 -3.63 14.49
C HIS A 135 4.32 -2.19 14.82
N LEU A 136 3.43 -1.41 15.43
CA LEU A 136 3.72 -0.01 15.80
C LEU A 136 4.61 0.10 17.04
N LYS A 137 4.56 -0.87 17.98
CA LYS A 137 5.47 -0.91 19.14
C LYS A 137 6.87 -1.43 18.77
N ASP A 138 6.99 -2.25 17.73
CA ASP A 138 8.28 -2.76 17.27
C ASP A 138 9.06 -1.69 16.49
N ARG A 139 10.12 -1.16 17.08
CA ARG A 139 10.98 -0.11 16.48
C ARG A 139 11.71 -0.58 15.22
N GLN A 140 11.85 -1.88 15.00
CA GLN A 140 12.46 -2.43 13.79
C GLN A 140 11.44 -2.60 12.65
N HIS A 141 10.15 -2.56 12.98
CA HIS A 141 9.11 -2.73 11.98
C HIS A 141 9.02 -1.50 11.06
N PRO A 142 8.90 -1.68 9.72
CA PRO A 142 8.85 -0.58 8.76
C PRO A 142 7.75 0.45 9.02
N TYR A 143 6.59 0.04 9.58
CA TYR A 143 5.52 0.97 9.95
C TYR A 143 5.95 1.93 11.04
N ARG A 144 6.60 1.40 12.08
CA ARG A 144 7.13 2.23 13.16
C ARG A 144 8.23 3.15 12.64
N GLN A 145 9.14 2.65 11.84
CA GLN A 145 10.22 3.45 11.25
C GLN A 145 9.70 4.59 10.37
N ALA A 146 8.58 4.41 9.68
CA ALA A 146 7.97 5.48 8.89
C ALA A 146 7.38 6.59 9.80
N LEU A 147 6.74 6.23 10.91
CA LEU A 147 6.29 7.21 11.89
C LEU A 147 7.46 7.89 12.61
N ASP A 148 8.49 7.14 12.96
CA ASP A 148 9.70 7.68 13.59
C ASP A 148 10.40 8.70 12.67
N ARG A 149 10.41 8.45 11.34
CA ARG A 149 10.87 9.45 10.37
C ARG A 149 10.07 10.74 10.43
N ALA A 150 8.73 10.60 10.44
CA ALA A 150 7.82 11.75 10.44
C ALA A 150 7.94 12.59 11.71
N ALA A 151 8.22 11.96 12.85
CA ALA A 151 8.23 12.60 14.17
C ALA A 151 9.64 12.68 14.83
N ALA A 152 10.71 12.51 14.05
CA ALA A 152 12.10 12.53 14.54
C ALA A 152 12.36 11.56 15.70
N GLY A 153 11.78 10.36 15.63
CA GLY A 153 11.89 9.33 16.67
C GLY A 153 11.00 9.58 17.91
N ARG A 154 10.26 10.68 17.96
CA ARG A 154 9.37 11.03 19.08
C ARG A 154 7.96 10.48 18.86
N VAL A 155 7.82 9.16 18.73
CA VAL A 155 6.53 8.48 18.59
C VAL A 155 6.19 7.76 19.88
N LYS A 156 4.98 8.03 20.40
CA LYS A 156 4.40 7.35 21.58
C LYS A 156 3.20 6.53 21.11
N VAL A 157 3.33 5.21 21.08
CA VAL A 157 2.22 4.29 20.77
C VAL A 157 1.49 3.98 22.07
N MET A 158 0.19 4.20 22.09
CA MET A 158 -0.65 4.15 23.28
C MET A 158 -1.89 3.27 23.09
N GLU A 159 -2.36 2.71 24.19
CA GLU A 159 -3.65 2.05 24.33
C GLU A 159 -4.61 2.94 25.12
N LYS A 160 -5.91 2.68 25.02
CA LYS A 160 -6.93 3.51 25.71
C LYS A 160 -6.78 3.56 27.24
N THR A 161 -6.06 2.58 27.81
CA THR A 161 -5.80 2.47 29.26
C THR A 161 -4.51 3.15 29.71
N ASP A 162 -3.70 3.63 28.77
CA ASP A 162 -2.47 4.32 29.09
C ASP A 162 -2.76 5.73 29.60
N ARG A 163 -1.88 6.21 30.47
CA ARG A 163 -1.91 7.60 30.94
C ARG A 163 -1.67 8.54 29.76
N LEU A 164 -2.49 9.59 29.67
CA LEU A 164 -2.37 10.65 28.67
C LEU A 164 -2.06 11.98 29.33
N ASP A 165 -0.96 12.60 28.93
CA ASP A 165 -0.54 13.93 29.40
C ASP A 165 -0.49 14.90 28.21
N ALA A 166 -0.92 16.14 28.42
CA ALA A 166 -0.87 17.18 27.38
C ALA A 166 0.54 17.38 26.83
N ARG A 167 1.57 17.27 27.69
CA ARG A 167 2.98 17.37 27.32
C ARG A 167 3.42 16.26 26.35
N ASP A 168 2.83 15.06 26.45
CA ASP A 168 3.11 13.99 25.50
C ASP A 168 2.66 14.38 24.10
N VAL A 169 1.47 15.00 23.98
CA VAL A 169 0.90 15.43 22.69
C VAL A 169 1.70 16.61 22.10
N GLU A 170 2.22 17.47 22.94
CA GLU A 170 3.06 18.60 22.52
C GLU A 170 4.45 18.15 22.06
N SER A 171 5.05 17.19 22.75
CA SER A 171 6.44 16.76 22.53
C SER A 171 6.60 15.59 21.58
N SER A 172 5.55 14.82 21.33
CA SER A 172 5.58 13.57 20.59
C SER A 172 4.41 13.43 19.60
N LEU A 173 4.56 12.58 18.64
CA LEU A 173 3.45 12.05 17.86
C LEU A 173 2.84 10.87 18.63
N CYS A 174 1.74 11.13 19.31
CA CYS A 174 1.00 10.11 20.03
C CYS A 174 0.10 9.35 19.07
N VAL A 175 0.20 8.03 19.03
CA VAL A 175 -0.65 7.16 18.21
C VAL A 175 -1.41 6.22 19.14
N MET A 176 -2.70 6.48 19.32
CA MET A 176 -3.56 5.66 20.18
C MET A 176 -4.41 4.73 19.33
N LEU A 177 -4.34 3.43 19.61
CA LEU A 177 -5.21 2.45 19.01
C LEU A 177 -6.52 2.32 19.76
N LEU A 178 -7.62 2.27 19.02
CA LEU A 178 -8.96 2.14 19.58
C LEU A 178 -9.82 1.19 18.74
N MET A 179 -10.59 0.33 19.42
CA MET A 179 -11.71 -0.38 18.80
C MET A 179 -13.01 0.37 19.10
N LEU A 180 -13.70 0.80 18.06
CA LEU A 180 -15.11 1.22 18.22
C LEU A 180 -15.96 -0.03 18.35
N GLN A 181 -16.25 -0.44 19.57
CA GLN A 181 -17.21 -1.50 19.78
C GLN A 181 -18.54 -1.07 19.17
N SER A 182 -19.05 -1.92 18.27
CA SER A 182 -20.34 -1.70 17.63
C SER A 182 -21.40 -1.34 18.67
N ALA A 183 -22.07 -0.29 18.39
CA ALA A 183 -22.99 0.48 19.15
C ALA A 183 -24.25 -0.25 19.62
N ASN A 184 -24.13 -1.17 20.51
CA ASN A 184 -25.27 -1.66 21.31
C ASN A 184 -25.46 -0.90 22.63
N ARG A 185 -24.84 0.29 22.79
CA ARG A 185 -24.95 1.11 24.00
C ARG A 185 -25.57 2.45 23.66
N GLU A 186 -26.74 2.67 24.13
CA GLU A 186 -27.64 3.79 23.78
C GLU A 186 -27.25 5.15 24.37
N THR A 187 -26.26 5.24 25.24
CA THR A 187 -25.89 6.51 25.90
C THR A 187 -24.37 6.75 25.92
N GLN A 188 -23.97 8.00 25.72
CA GLN A 188 -22.56 8.46 25.85
C GLN A 188 -21.98 8.15 27.25
N ASP A 189 -22.82 8.20 28.29
CA ASP A 189 -22.42 7.90 29.67
C ASP A 189 -22.01 6.44 29.90
N SER A 190 -22.41 5.55 29.00
CA SER A 190 -22.00 4.15 29.02
C SER A 190 -20.64 3.88 28.40
N LEU A 191 -20.08 4.86 27.67
CA LEU A 191 -18.75 4.73 27.11
C LEU A 191 -17.72 5.07 28.20
N LYS A 192 -16.96 4.08 28.65
CA LYS A 192 -15.90 4.25 29.66
C LYS A 192 -14.87 5.38 29.34
N MET A 193 -14.87 5.85 28.09
CA MET A 193 -14.01 6.94 27.63
C MET A 193 -14.43 8.31 28.16
N PHE A 194 -15.69 8.50 28.54
CA PHE A 194 -16.23 9.75 29.12
C PHE A 194 -16.33 9.72 30.64
N GLN A 195 -15.85 8.62 31.25
CA GLN A 195 -15.72 8.56 32.70
C GLN A 195 -14.40 9.20 33.12
N ASP A 196 -14.46 9.95 34.20
CA ASP A 196 -13.26 10.47 34.85
C ASP A 196 -12.42 9.30 35.37
N ARG A 197 -11.15 9.30 35.06
CA ARG A 197 -10.23 8.19 35.31
C ARG A 197 -9.01 8.57 36.11
N GLY A 198 -8.77 9.88 36.28
CA GLY A 198 -7.60 10.39 37.00
C GLY A 198 -6.26 10.09 36.29
N ASP A 199 -6.25 9.65 35.02
CA ASP A 199 -5.05 9.35 34.23
C ASP A 199 -4.90 10.25 32.98
N VAL A 200 -5.71 11.30 32.92
CA VAL A 200 -5.67 12.34 31.89
C VAL A 200 -5.24 13.65 32.54
N HIS A 201 -4.10 14.20 32.13
CA HIS A 201 -3.48 15.32 32.81
C HIS A 201 -3.19 16.50 31.87
N GLY A 202 -3.32 17.69 32.40
CA GLY A 202 -2.88 18.93 31.75
C GLY A 202 -3.76 19.44 30.61
N PHE A 203 -4.96 18.88 30.44
CA PHE A 203 -5.90 19.32 29.39
C PHE A 203 -6.97 20.25 29.92
N PHE A 204 -7.25 20.24 31.20
CA PHE A 204 -8.37 20.94 31.81
C PHE A 204 -7.92 21.77 32.97
N PRO A 205 -8.66 22.88 33.30
CA PRO A 205 -8.37 23.70 34.45
C PRO A 205 -8.47 22.90 35.75
N PRO A 206 -7.73 23.31 36.79
CA PRO A 206 -7.83 22.73 38.13
C PRO A 206 -9.23 22.89 38.73
N GLU A 207 -9.61 21.96 39.61
CA GLU A 207 -10.82 22.11 40.41
C GLU A 207 -10.83 23.42 41.17
N GLY A 208 -11.92 24.15 41.16
CA GLY A 208 -12.06 25.46 41.81
C GLY A 208 -11.92 26.65 40.88
N GLU A 209 -11.36 26.52 39.68
CA GLU A 209 -11.26 27.58 38.68
C GLU A 209 -12.53 27.62 37.79
N GLN A 210 -13.66 28.00 38.33
CA GLN A 210 -14.96 27.98 37.65
C GLN A 210 -15.00 28.80 36.38
N GLN A 211 -14.31 29.95 36.35
CA GLN A 211 -14.26 30.79 35.18
C GLN A 211 -13.50 30.11 34.03
N ALA A 212 -12.38 29.47 34.36
CA ALA A 212 -11.58 28.72 33.36
C ALA A 212 -12.36 27.51 32.78
N HIS A 213 -13.15 26.79 33.62
CA HIS A 213 -14.02 25.73 33.15
C HIS A 213 -15.11 26.23 32.22
N ARG A 214 -15.73 27.40 32.54
CA ARG A 214 -16.71 28.03 31.62
C ARG A 214 -16.08 28.46 30.31
N ALA A 215 -14.89 29.03 30.35
CA ALA A 215 -14.15 29.40 29.14
C ALA A 215 -13.80 28.18 28.29
N ALA A 216 -13.35 27.07 28.92
CA ALA A 216 -13.09 25.81 28.20
C ALA A 216 -14.33 25.26 27.48
N ILE A 217 -15.50 25.30 28.14
CA ILE A 217 -16.77 24.87 27.52
C ILE A 217 -17.22 25.85 26.42
N ALA A 218 -17.02 27.16 26.61
CA ALA A 218 -17.33 28.14 25.56
C ALA A 218 -16.49 27.90 24.28
N GLY A 219 -15.19 27.59 24.44
CA GLY A 219 -14.28 27.25 23.34
C GLY A 219 -14.53 25.86 22.71
N THR A 220 -15.06 24.91 23.49
CA THR A 220 -15.37 23.54 23.04
C THR A 220 -16.73 23.11 23.60
N PRO A 221 -17.83 23.53 22.98
CA PRO A 221 -19.19 23.39 23.52
C PRO A 221 -19.66 21.95 23.78
N ASN A 222 -19.01 20.96 23.23
CA ASN A 222 -19.35 19.55 23.42
C ASN A 222 -18.55 18.86 24.54
N LEU A 223 -17.81 19.59 25.38
CA LEU A 223 -17.16 19.02 26.57
C LEU A 223 -18.20 18.50 27.56
N ALA A 224 -17.97 17.32 28.10
CA ALA A 224 -18.79 16.74 29.16
C ALA A 224 -18.40 17.34 30.51
N ALA A 225 -19.37 17.90 31.23
CA ALA A 225 -19.19 18.45 32.58
C ALA A 225 -20.04 17.67 33.60
N TYR A 226 -19.80 17.89 34.89
CA TYR A 226 -20.57 17.27 35.97
C TYR A 226 -21.87 18.02 36.28
N ASP A 227 -21.88 19.34 36.08
CA ASP A 227 -23.02 20.20 36.37
C ASP A 227 -23.11 21.31 35.31
N ASP A 228 -24.33 21.74 35.00
CA ASP A 228 -24.59 22.79 34.02
C ASP A 228 -24.56 24.20 34.65
N ILE A 229 -24.76 24.33 35.98
CA ILE A 229 -24.81 25.62 36.66
C ILE A 229 -23.40 26.02 37.12
N PHE A 230 -22.68 25.07 37.69
CA PHE A 230 -21.25 25.23 38.11
C PHE A 230 -20.39 24.22 37.34
N PRO A 231 -20.20 24.44 36.06
CA PRO A 231 -19.61 23.44 35.21
C PRO A 231 -18.16 23.13 35.65
N LEU A 232 -17.95 21.83 35.90
CA LEU A 232 -16.66 21.23 36.11
C LEU A 232 -16.42 20.22 35.00
N VAL A 233 -15.51 20.51 34.09
CA VAL A 233 -15.19 19.64 32.99
C VAL A 233 -14.62 18.33 33.50
N LYS A 234 -15.14 17.20 33.00
CA LYS A 234 -14.66 15.88 33.42
C LYS A 234 -13.28 15.58 32.86
N ASP A 235 -12.35 15.15 33.73
CA ASP A 235 -11.01 14.68 33.33
C ASP A 235 -11.09 13.30 32.67
N SER A 236 -11.61 13.26 31.44
CA SER A 236 -11.86 12.04 30.71
C SER A 236 -11.10 11.98 29.38
N LEU A 237 -10.78 10.79 28.94
CA LEU A 237 -10.12 10.58 27.63
C LEU A 237 -10.98 11.16 26.50
N GLY A 238 -12.32 11.01 26.57
CA GLY A 238 -13.21 11.56 25.56
C GLY A 238 -13.14 13.08 25.46
N ASN A 239 -13.09 13.78 26.60
CA ASN A 239 -12.91 15.23 26.63
C ASN A 239 -11.51 15.65 26.16
N ALA A 240 -10.46 14.93 26.58
CA ALA A 240 -9.11 15.21 26.08
C ALA A 240 -9.03 15.13 24.57
N LEU A 241 -9.62 14.09 23.95
CA LEU A 241 -9.67 13.97 22.49
C LEU A 241 -10.39 15.15 21.84
N ARG A 242 -11.47 15.66 22.45
CA ARG A 242 -12.22 16.85 21.96
C ARG A 242 -11.38 18.11 21.90
N VAL A 243 -10.50 18.28 22.89
CA VAL A 243 -9.57 19.42 22.97
C VAL A 243 -8.38 19.23 22.03
N ILE A 244 -7.80 18.04 21.99
CA ILE A 244 -6.64 17.68 21.16
C ILE A 244 -6.98 17.80 19.66
N ARG A 245 -8.21 17.46 19.25
CA ARG A 245 -8.64 17.41 17.85
C ARG A 245 -7.79 16.46 17.00
N PRO A 246 -7.85 15.16 17.24
CA PRO A 246 -6.94 14.18 16.66
C PRO A 246 -7.08 14.09 15.13
N VAL A 247 -6.01 13.67 14.48
CA VAL A 247 -6.11 13.03 13.16
C VAL A 247 -6.66 11.63 13.39
N VAL A 248 -7.79 11.30 12.74
CA VAL A 248 -8.40 9.98 12.84
C VAL A 248 -8.04 9.15 11.62
N VAL A 249 -7.54 7.94 11.87
CA VAL A 249 -7.32 6.90 10.84
C VAL A 249 -8.30 5.77 11.12
N MET A 250 -9.10 5.41 10.14
CA MET A 250 -10.05 4.29 10.23
C MET A 250 -9.63 3.17 9.30
N ASP A 251 -9.16 2.07 9.85
CA ASP A 251 -8.94 0.86 9.09
C ASP A 251 -10.25 0.07 8.98
N GLU A 252 -10.62 -0.35 7.76
CA GLU A 252 -11.92 -0.95 7.42
C GLU A 252 -13.11 -0.06 7.82
N GLY A 253 -13.06 1.22 7.45
CA GLY A 253 -14.05 2.25 7.81
C GLY A 253 -15.49 1.91 7.47
N HIS A 254 -15.75 1.00 6.52
CA HIS A 254 -17.08 0.52 6.18
C HIS A 254 -17.83 -0.14 7.34
N ARG A 255 -17.17 -0.51 8.44
CA ARG A 255 -17.79 -1.11 9.64
C ARG A 255 -18.27 -0.08 10.65
N ALA A 256 -17.85 1.16 10.56
CA ALA A 256 -18.33 2.26 11.40
C ALA A 256 -19.59 2.93 10.82
N VAL A 257 -20.50 2.16 10.23
CA VAL A 257 -21.65 2.67 9.45
C VAL A 257 -22.81 3.13 10.33
N SER A 258 -22.89 2.69 11.60
CA SER A 258 -23.97 3.10 12.47
C SER A 258 -23.90 4.60 12.77
N ASP A 259 -25.06 5.25 12.83
CA ASP A 259 -25.14 6.69 13.10
C ASP A 259 -24.54 7.04 14.47
N LEU A 260 -24.60 6.11 15.42
CA LEU A 260 -23.99 6.28 16.74
C LEU A 260 -22.48 6.21 16.68
N ALA A 261 -21.90 5.23 15.97
CA ALA A 261 -20.43 5.15 15.79
C ALA A 261 -19.89 6.38 15.09
N PHE A 262 -20.61 6.84 14.05
CA PHE A 262 -20.29 8.04 13.30
C PHE A 262 -20.35 9.29 14.19
N SER A 263 -21.44 9.49 14.93
CA SER A 263 -21.59 10.66 15.83
C SER A 263 -20.54 10.66 16.95
N THR A 264 -20.20 9.48 17.48
CA THR A 264 -19.14 9.34 18.49
C THR A 264 -17.79 9.76 17.93
N LEU A 265 -17.43 9.28 16.74
CA LEU A 265 -16.17 9.59 16.09
C LEU A 265 -16.01 11.09 15.82
N TYR A 266 -17.00 11.69 15.15
CA TYR A 266 -16.97 13.13 14.87
C TYR A 266 -17.16 13.97 16.14
N GLY A 267 -17.76 13.40 17.18
CA GLY A 267 -17.86 13.99 18.52
C GLY A 267 -16.53 14.10 19.26
N PHE A 268 -15.44 13.46 18.82
CA PHE A 268 -14.08 13.70 19.29
C PHE A 268 -13.42 14.94 18.65
N ASN A 269 -14.13 15.70 17.85
CA ASN A 269 -13.67 16.89 17.18
C ASN A 269 -12.42 16.66 16.31
N PRO A 270 -12.39 15.63 15.44
CA PRO A 270 -11.19 15.36 14.65
C PRO A 270 -10.84 16.54 13.74
N CYS A 271 -9.54 16.80 13.56
CA CYS A 271 -9.09 17.79 12.58
C CYS A 271 -9.02 17.25 11.15
N PHE A 272 -8.91 15.92 11.00
CA PHE A 272 -8.92 15.20 9.72
C PHE A 272 -9.37 13.76 9.94
N VAL A 273 -10.13 13.19 9.02
CA VAL A 273 -10.51 11.77 9.02
C VAL A 273 -10.05 11.09 7.75
N LEU A 274 -9.19 10.10 7.90
CA LEU A 274 -8.73 9.22 6.83
C LEU A 274 -9.37 7.85 6.98
N GLU A 275 -10.11 7.41 5.98
CA GLU A 275 -10.69 6.08 5.94
C GLU A 275 -9.95 5.21 4.91
N LEU A 276 -9.61 3.98 5.29
CA LEU A 276 -9.07 2.97 4.38
C LEU A 276 -10.04 1.79 4.35
N THR A 277 -10.49 1.42 3.17
CA THR A 277 -11.45 0.32 3.01
C THR A 277 -11.38 -0.27 1.61
N ALA A 278 -11.67 -1.56 1.49
CA ALA A 278 -11.86 -2.21 0.20
C ALA A 278 -13.21 -1.84 -0.43
N THR A 279 -14.25 -1.65 0.41
CA THR A 279 -15.64 -1.45 -0.01
C THR A 279 -16.26 -0.24 0.69
N PRO A 280 -16.03 0.98 0.16
CA PRO A 280 -16.65 2.20 0.68
C PRO A 280 -18.18 2.07 0.71
N GLN A 281 -18.80 2.49 1.80
CA GLN A 281 -20.26 2.39 1.98
C GLN A 281 -20.92 3.75 1.80
N ASP A 282 -21.89 3.82 0.90
CA ASP A 282 -22.76 4.97 0.73
C ASP A 282 -24.09 4.73 1.47
N VAL A 283 -24.46 5.66 2.31
CA VAL A 283 -25.72 5.65 3.01
C VAL A 283 -26.74 6.48 2.25
N GLN A 284 -27.76 5.83 1.72
CA GLN A 284 -28.81 6.53 0.96
C GLN A 284 -29.73 7.32 1.91
N PRO A 285 -30.23 8.50 1.46
CA PRO A 285 -31.22 9.24 2.22
C PRO A 285 -32.51 8.43 2.37
N ARG A 286 -33.13 8.50 3.54
CA ARG A 286 -34.40 7.84 3.83
C ARG A 286 -35.39 8.87 4.35
N GLY A 287 -36.54 8.98 3.71
CA GLY A 287 -37.68 9.75 4.19
C GLY A 287 -38.61 8.94 5.12
N GLY A 288 -39.65 9.55 5.65
CA GLY A 288 -40.65 8.90 6.49
C GLY A 288 -40.54 9.25 7.97
N ALA A 289 -41.05 8.36 8.87
CA ALA A 289 -41.14 8.65 10.31
C ALA A 289 -39.79 8.83 11.01
N ASN A 290 -38.72 8.23 10.47
CA ASN A 290 -37.34 8.40 10.92
C ASN A 290 -36.48 8.84 9.73
N PRO A 291 -36.46 10.14 9.39
CA PRO A 291 -35.71 10.61 8.25
C PRO A 291 -34.20 10.49 8.52
N ARG A 292 -33.46 9.99 7.52
CA ARG A 292 -32.02 9.87 7.54
C ARG A 292 -31.43 10.66 6.39
N GLN A 293 -30.47 11.51 6.67
CA GLN A 293 -29.71 12.20 5.62
C GLN A 293 -28.79 11.20 4.89
N GLY A 294 -28.68 11.37 3.58
CA GLY A 294 -27.71 10.63 2.78
C GLY A 294 -26.27 10.97 3.20
N ARG A 295 -25.42 9.95 3.18
CA ARG A 295 -24.01 10.11 3.52
C ARG A 295 -23.17 9.27 2.57
N TYR A 296 -22.43 9.95 1.69
CA TYR A 296 -21.58 9.29 0.71
C TYR A 296 -20.14 9.20 1.19
N ALA A 297 -19.44 8.16 0.78
CA ALA A 297 -18.02 8.04 0.99
C ALA A 297 -17.27 8.99 0.04
N ASN A 298 -16.47 9.89 0.59
CA ASN A 298 -15.65 10.80 -0.20
C ASN A 298 -14.37 10.08 -0.67
N VAL A 299 -14.52 9.25 -1.72
CA VAL A 299 -13.43 8.41 -2.23
C VAL A 299 -12.45 9.29 -3.03
N LEU A 300 -11.29 9.52 -2.44
CA LEU A 300 -10.22 10.32 -3.01
C LEU A 300 -9.46 9.54 -4.09
N VAL A 301 -9.17 8.29 -3.82
CA VAL A 301 -8.44 7.39 -4.72
C VAL A 301 -9.06 6.01 -4.69
N GLU A 302 -9.10 5.38 -5.86
CA GLU A 302 -9.49 3.99 -6.04
C GLU A 302 -8.30 3.19 -6.57
N VAL A 303 -7.94 2.12 -5.87
CA VAL A 303 -6.97 1.12 -6.29
C VAL A 303 -7.73 -0.10 -6.77
N THR A 304 -7.35 -0.63 -7.92
CA THR A 304 -8.01 -1.77 -8.56
C THR A 304 -7.26 -3.07 -8.29
N GLY A 305 -7.95 -4.20 -8.40
CA GLY A 305 -7.33 -5.52 -8.34
C GLY A 305 -6.29 -5.73 -9.46
N ARG A 306 -6.54 -5.15 -10.63
CA ARG A 306 -5.59 -5.17 -11.76
C ARG A 306 -4.29 -4.47 -11.44
N GLU A 307 -4.31 -3.38 -10.69
CA GLU A 307 -3.09 -2.71 -10.24
C GLU A 307 -2.33 -3.60 -9.24
N LEU A 308 -3.04 -4.30 -8.35
CA LEU A 308 -2.40 -5.25 -7.42
C LEU A 308 -1.77 -6.43 -8.17
N ASP A 309 -2.45 -7.00 -9.15
CA ASP A 309 -1.92 -8.09 -9.98
C ASP A 309 -0.68 -7.63 -10.77
N ARG A 310 -0.75 -6.45 -11.38
CA ARG A 310 0.37 -5.85 -12.12
C ARG A 310 1.60 -5.67 -11.24
N GLU A 311 1.39 -5.24 -10.02
CA GLU A 311 2.48 -5.06 -9.04
C GLU A 311 2.91 -6.37 -8.37
N GLY A 312 2.26 -7.49 -8.68
CA GLY A 312 2.59 -8.79 -8.11
C GLY A 312 2.21 -8.93 -6.64
N MET A 313 1.21 -8.19 -6.19
CA MET A 313 0.71 -8.24 -4.81
C MET A 313 -0.20 -9.44 -4.56
N ILE A 314 -0.76 -9.99 -5.63
CA ILE A 314 -1.71 -11.10 -5.60
C ILE A 314 -1.33 -12.20 -6.58
N LYS A 315 -1.78 -13.43 -6.27
CA LYS A 315 -1.65 -14.62 -7.11
C LYS A 315 -2.82 -14.68 -8.10
N MET A 316 -2.53 -14.52 -9.36
CA MET A 316 -3.49 -14.66 -10.45
C MET A 316 -2.86 -15.40 -11.63
N PRO A 317 -3.60 -16.27 -12.29
CA PRO A 317 -5.03 -16.57 -12.17
C PRO A 317 -5.42 -17.36 -10.92
N LEU A 318 -6.73 -17.33 -10.60
CA LEU A 318 -7.35 -18.24 -9.65
C LEU A 318 -7.90 -19.45 -10.41
N ASN A 319 -7.37 -20.62 -10.09
CA ASN A 319 -7.79 -21.88 -10.72
C ASN A 319 -8.88 -22.53 -9.87
N LEU A 320 -10.03 -22.80 -10.46
CA LEU A 320 -11.16 -23.45 -9.82
C LEU A 320 -11.33 -24.89 -10.31
N ASP A 321 -11.36 -25.87 -9.38
CA ASP A 321 -11.66 -27.28 -9.62
C ASP A 321 -12.89 -27.70 -8.81
N PRO A 322 -14.12 -27.56 -9.36
CA PRO A 322 -15.34 -28.00 -8.69
C PRO A 322 -15.49 -29.50 -8.88
N ARG A 323 -15.50 -30.24 -7.78
CA ARG A 323 -15.64 -31.70 -7.77
C ARG A 323 -17.00 -32.11 -7.22
N GLN A 324 -17.69 -32.95 -7.98
CA GLN A 324 -18.92 -33.55 -7.56
C GLN A 324 -18.69 -35.04 -7.32
N GLY A 325 -18.92 -35.50 -6.11
CA GLY A 325 -18.74 -36.92 -5.76
C GLY A 325 -19.26 -37.21 -4.36
N ALA A 326 -19.48 -38.49 -4.07
CA ALA A 326 -19.97 -38.91 -2.76
C ALA A 326 -18.87 -38.93 -1.67
N ASP A 327 -17.58 -38.98 -2.08
CA ASP A 327 -16.47 -39.10 -1.13
C ASP A 327 -15.58 -37.84 -1.15
N TRP A 328 -15.63 -37.10 -0.06
CA TRP A 328 -14.82 -35.90 0.19
C TRP A 328 -13.31 -36.19 0.19
N ARG A 329 -12.90 -37.45 0.46
CA ARG A 329 -11.49 -37.86 0.46
C ARG A 329 -10.87 -37.73 -0.94
N ALA A 330 -11.64 -37.99 -1.98
CA ALA A 330 -11.17 -37.80 -3.36
C ALA A 330 -10.90 -36.32 -3.67
N THR A 331 -11.71 -35.41 -3.16
CA THR A 331 -11.50 -33.96 -3.30
C THR A 331 -10.27 -33.52 -2.53
N LEU A 332 -10.10 -34.01 -1.31
CA LEU A 332 -8.94 -33.67 -0.47
C LEU A 332 -7.65 -34.25 -1.05
N ASN A 333 -7.69 -35.46 -1.66
CA ASN A 333 -6.53 -36.05 -2.35
C ASN A 333 -6.07 -35.18 -3.55
N ALA A 334 -7.00 -34.67 -4.31
CA ALA A 334 -6.65 -33.75 -5.42
C ALA A 334 -6.01 -32.45 -4.92
N ALA A 335 -6.49 -31.93 -3.81
CA ALA A 335 -5.88 -30.77 -3.17
C ALA A 335 -4.46 -31.08 -2.66
N LEU A 336 -4.24 -32.29 -2.14
CA LEU A 336 -2.94 -32.75 -1.71
C LEU A 336 -1.96 -32.94 -2.88
N GLU A 337 -2.41 -33.52 -3.98
CA GLU A 337 -1.60 -33.65 -5.21
C GLU A 337 -1.15 -32.26 -5.70
N LYS A 338 -2.07 -31.29 -5.68
CA LYS A 338 -1.74 -29.93 -6.07
C LYS A 338 -0.75 -29.29 -5.10
N LEU A 339 -0.93 -29.46 -3.79
CA LEU A 339 -0.01 -28.97 -2.78
C LEU A 339 1.40 -29.54 -2.98
N ASN A 340 1.53 -30.84 -3.26
CA ASN A 340 2.81 -31.50 -3.50
C ASN A 340 3.50 -31.01 -4.78
N ALA A 341 2.73 -30.73 -5.83
CA ALA A 341 3.26 -30.11 -7.04
C ALA A 341 3.81 -28.70 -6.79
N LEU A 342 3.08 -27.89 -6.01
CA LEU A 342 3.51 -26.55 -5.60
C LEU A 342 4.76 -26.62 -4.69
N ASP A 343 4.83 -27.58 -3.78
CA ASP A 343 5.99 -27.76 -2.91
C ASP A 343 7.25 -28.13 -3.71
N THR A 344 7.09 -28.94 -4.76
CA THR A 344 8.18 -29.24 -5.69
C THR A 344 8.66 -28.00 -6.42
N ALA A 345 7.75 -27.19 -6.94
CA ALA A 345 8.07 -25.93 -7.60
C ALA A 345 8.75 -24.93 -6.63
N ALA A 346 8.29 -24.88 -5.36
CA ALA A 346 8.85 -24.01 -4.34
C ALA A 346 10.29 -24.42 -3.94
N ARG A 347 10.56 -25.73 -3.85
CA ARG A 347 11.92 -26.24 -3.62
C ARG A 347 12.86 -25.91 -4.77
N GLN A 348 12.37 -26.02 -6.00
CA GLN A 348 13.16 -25.63 -7.18
C GLN A 348 13.44 -24.11 -7.19
N LEU A 349 12.44 -23.28 -6.91
CA LEU A 349 12.61 -21.82 -6.77
C LEU A 349 13.66 -21.49 -5.72
N ARG A 350 13.61 -22.15 -4.56
CA ARG A 350 14.61 -21.95 -3.49
C ARG A 350 16.01 -22.31 -3.93
N ALA A 351 16.18 -23.44 -4.64
CA ALA A 351 17.47 -23.84 -5.18
C ALA A 351 18.04 -22.82 -6.18
N ASP A 352 17.15 -22.19 -6.96
CA ASP A 352 17.53 -21.26 -8.01
C ASP A 352 17.75 -19.81 -7.54
N THR A 353 17.07 -19.36 -6.47
CA THR A 353 16.99 -17.96 -6.08
C THR A 353 17.20 -17.69 -4.60
N ASP A 354 17.35 -18.74 -3.78
CA ASP A 354 17.35 -18.71 -2.30
C ASP A 354 16.02 -18.19 -1.69
N ARG A 355 15.01 -17.92 -2.51
CA ARG A 355 13.69 -17.45 -2.05
C ARG A 355 12.91 -18.59 -1.42
N TYR A 356 12.62 -18.46 -0.12
CA TYR A 356 11.87 -19.47 0.61
C TYR A 356 10.36 -19.27 0.48
N ILE A 357 9.67 -20.32 0.03
CA ILE A 357 8.21 -20.42 0.04
C ILE A 357 7.86 -21.83 0.49
N ARG A 358 6.89 -21.98 1.38
CA ARG A 358 6.28 -23.25 1.77
C ARG A 358 4.78 -23.17 1.47
N PRO A 359 4.29 -23.80 0.41
CA PRO A 359 2.86 -23.82 0.12
C PRO A 359 2.06 -24.45 1.26
N ILE A 360 0.96 -23.78 1.62
CA ILE A 360 0.04 -24.20 2.66
C ILE A 360 -1.35 -24.40 2.03
N MET A 361 -2.01 -25.50 2.42
CA MET A 361 -3.38 -25.81 2.07
C MET A 361 -4.31 -25.41 3.20
N LEU A 362 -5.33 -24.60 2.89
CA LEU A 362 -6.45 -24.30 3.78
C LEU A 362 -7.57 -25.30 3.50
N ILE A 363 -8.06 -25.97 4.54
CA ILE A 363 -9.15 -26.96 4.41
C ILE A 363 -10.35 -26.46 5.22
N GLN A 364 -11.41 -26.14 4.49
CA GLN A 364 -12.66 -25.73 5.11
C GLN A 364 -13.56 -26.93 5.32
N VAL A 365 -14.00 -27.15 6.58
CA VAL A 365 -14.85 -28.27 6.99
C VAL A 365 -16.25 -27.80 7.45
N GLU A 366 -17.18 -28.76 7.57
CA GLU A 366 -18.56 -28.46 7.95
C GLU A 366 -18.72 -28.32 9.47
N ARG A 367 -18.04 -29.17 10.26
CA ARG A 367 -18.20 -29.28 11.71
C ARG A 367 -16.86 -29.36 12.45
N THR A 368 -16.87 -28.90 13.69
CA THR A 368 -15.65 -28.81 14.53
C THR A 368 -15.91 -29.12 16.00
N GLY A 369 -17.15 -29.22 16.48
CA GLY A 369 -17.48 -29.51 17.88
C GLY A 369 -17.31 -31.02 18.21
N ALA A 370 -16.74 -31.34 19.39
CA ALA A 370 -16.45 -32.71 19.82
C ALA A 370 -17.69 -33.63 19.75
N ASP A 371 -18.87 -33.13 20.10
CA ASP A 371 -20.13 -33.86 20.09
C ASP A 371 -20.78 -34.01 18.70
N GLN A 372 -20.15 -33.51 17.64
CA GLN A 372 -20.69 -33.46 16.28
C GLN A 372 -19.98 -34.36 15.27
N ARG A 373 -19.01 -35.15 15.70
CA ARG A 373 -18.20 -36.02 14.83
C ARG A 373 -19.03 -37.10 14.12
N ASP A 374 -20.04 -37.63 14.77
CA ASP A 374 -20.90 -38.72 14.27
C ASP A 374 -22.18 -38.23 13.56
N SER A 375 -22.25 -36.96 13.18
CA SER A 375 -23.45 -36.34 12.63
C SER A 375 -23.65 -36.54 11.12
N GLY A 376 -22.81 -37.33 10.45
CA GLY A 376 -22.82 -37.48 9.00
C GLY A 376 -22.27 -36.28 8.21
N HIS A 377 -21.69 -35.31 8.90
CA HIS A 377 -21.02 -34.14 8.33
C HIS A 377 -19.51 -34.31 8.34
N ILE A 378 -18.81 -33.62 7.42
CA ILE A 378 -17.34 -33.67 7.35
C ILE A 378 -16.76 -32.90 8.53
N HIS A 379 -16.13 -33.63 9.46
CA HIS A 379 -15.61 -33.12 10.71
C HIS A 379 -14.09 -32.83 10.64
N ALA A 380 -13.61 -31.85 11.38
CA ALA A 380 -12.20 -31.44 11.39
C ALA A 380 -11.25 -32.56 11.79
N GLU A 381 -11.63 -33.37 12.81
CA GLU A 381 -10.80 -34.50 13.26
C GLU A 381 -10.74 -35.62 12.22
N ASP A 382 -11.80 -35.88 11.45
CA ASP A 382 -11.80 -36.87 10.38
C ASP A 382 -10.86 -36.49 9.25
N VAL A 383 -10.81 -35.19 8.94
CA VAL A 383 -9.86 -34.62 7.96
C VAL A 383 -8.43 -34.72 8.49
N LYS A 384 -8.19 -34.43 9.77
CA LYS A 384 -6.89 -34.56 10.40
C LYS A 384 -6.40 -35.99 10.41
N ASP A 385 -7.26 -36.97 10.81
CA ASP A 385 -6.94 -38.39 10.79
C ASP A 385 -6.61 -38.89 9.38
N TRP A 386 -7.34 -38.39 8.37
CA TRP A 386 -7.05 -38.74 6.99
C TRP A 386 -5.70 -38.18 6.54
N LEU A 387 -5.35 -36.94 6.88
CA LEU A 387 -4.06 -36.32 6.55
C LEU A 387 -2.90 -37.09 7.17
N LEU A 388 -3.03 -37.53 8.44
CA LEU A 388 -2.05 -38.36 9.10
C LEU A 388 -1.88 -39.71 8.36
N THR A 389 -2.97 -40.33 7.89
CA THR A 389 -2.94 -41.55 7.08
C THR A 389 -2.30 -41.29 5.72
N ALA A 390 -2.47 -40.08 5.14
CA ALA A 390 -1.88 -39.66 3.87
C ALA A 390 -0.39 -39.28 3.99
N GLY A 391 0.21 -39.38 5.18
CA GLY A 391 1.64 -39.23 5.41
C GLY A 391 2.07 -37.86 5.94
N PHE A 392 1.15 -37.04 6.41
CA PHE A 392 1.51 -35.82 7.14
C PHE A 392 1.96 -36.14 8.56
N ASP A 393 2.97 -35.43 9.03
CA ASP A 393 3.27 -35.37 10.44
C ASP A 393 2.25 -34.54 11.21
N ALA A 394 2.02 -34.83 12.48
CA ALA A 394 1.13 -34.02 13.32
C ALA A 394 1.55 -32.56 13.40
N ALA A 395 2.86 -32.26 13.34
CA ALA A 395 3.39 -30.90 13.32
C ALA A 395 3.18 -30.14 11.97
N GLU A 396 2.77 -30.83 10.92
CA GLU A 396 2.43 -30.24 9.61
C GLU A 396 0.95 -29.86 9.51
N ILE A 397 0.14 -30.24 10.50
CA ILE A 397 -1.31 -29.99 10.52
C ILE A 397 -1.62 -29.05 11.69
N ALA A 398 -2.27 -27.93 11.40
CA ALA A 398 -2.81 -27.05 12.41
C ALA A 398 -4.34 -27.01 12.32
N VAL A 399 -5.02 -27.13 13.46
CA VAL A 399 -6.47 -27.01 13.54
C VAL A 399 -6.82 -25.65 14.15
N LYS A 400 -7.68 -24.91 13.47
CA LYS A 400 -8.16 -23.60 13.93
C LYS A 400 -9.68 -23.58 13.92
N THR A 401 -10.26 -23.73 15.10
CA THR A 401 -11.71 -23.70 15.37
C THR A 401 -12.02 -22.66 16.44
N ALA A 402 -13.27 -22.59 16.89
CA ALA A 402 -13.65 -21.77 18.04
C ALA A 402 -13.05 -22.30 19.38
N GLU A 403 -12.89 -23.63 19.49
CA GLU A 403 -12.45 -24.31 20.70
C GLU A 403 -10.94 -24.61 20.71
N GLN A 404 -10.34 -24.82 19.53
CA GLN A 404 -8.95 -25.19 19.36
C GLN A 404 -8.23 -24.17 18.44
N ASN A 405 -7.04 -23.74 18.85
CA ASN A 405 -6.23 -22.82 18.06
C ASN A 405 -4.75 -23.17 18.08
N ASP A 406 -4.35 -24.12 17.25
CA ASP A 406 -2.96 -24.58 17.14
C ASP A 406 -2.03 -23.49 16.58
N LEU A 407 -2.59 -22.47 15.90
CA LEU A 407 -1.81 -21.34 15.38
C LEU A 407 -1.27 -20.41 16.48
N ASN A 408 -1.80 -20.52 17.72
CA ASN A 408 -1.29 -19.77 18.86
C ASN A 408 -0.10 -20.48 19.55
N ALA A 409 0.19 -21.73 19.21
CA ALA A 409 1.35 -22.41 19.73
C ALA A 409 2.65 -21.66 19.36
N PRO A 410 3.65 -21.56 20.25
CA PRO A 410 4.85 -20.77 19.98
C PRO A 410 5.55 -21.11 18.65
N GLU A 411 5.58 -22.38 18.28
CA GLU A 411 6.14 -22.90 17.03
C GLU A 411 5.36 -22.49 15.78
N ASN A 412 4.09 -22.10 15.93
CA ASN A 412 3.18 -21.77 14.83
C ASN A 412 2.89 -20.28 14.68
N GLN A 413 3.41 -19.42 15.57
CA GLN A 413 3.16 -17.98 15.56
C GLN A 413 3.70 -17.29 14.30
N ASP A 414 4.77 -17.82 13.70
CA ASP A 414 5.32 -17.34 12.43
C ASP A 414 5.23 -18.44 11.37
N LEU A 415 4.12 -18.45 10.63
CA LEU A 415 3.90 -19.36 9.51
C LEU A 415 4.84 -19.14 8.33
N LEU A 416 5.53 -18.01 8.26
CA LEU A 416 6.46 -17.69 7.17
C LEU A 416 7.90 -18.14 7.50
N SER A 417 8.17 -18.48 8.74
CA SER A 417 9.49 -18.94 9.19
C SER A 417 9.90 -20.24 8.47
N PRO A 418 11.16 -20.36 8.04
CA PRO A 418 11.70 -21.61 7.51
C PRO A 418 11.70 -22.79 8.52
N THR A 419 11.62 -22.48 9.82
CA THR A 419 11.55 -23.49 10.89
C THR A 419 10.14 -24.00 11.15
N ASN A 420 9.12 -23.27 10.70
CA ASN A 420 7.74 -23.71 10.83
C ASN A 420 7.43 -24.87 9.89
N ARG A 421 6.66 -25.86 10.36
CA ARG A 421 6.37 -27.09 9.61
C ARG A 421 4.96 -27.15 9.04
N VAL A 422 4.05 -26.26 9.40
CA VAL A 422 2.63 -26.33 9.01
C VAL A 422 2.45 -26.26 7.49
N ARG A 423 1.81 -27.28 6.90
CA ARG A 423 1.46 -27.41 5.47
C ARG A 423 -0.05 -27.51 5.23
N ALA A 424 -0.82 -27.84 6.26
CA ALA A 424 -2.28 -27.91 6.19
C ALA A 424 -2.90 -27.19 7.40
N ILE A 425 -3.91 -26.37 7.15
CA ILE A 425 -4.68 -25.69 8.20
C ILE A 425 -6.14 -26.08 8.02
N VAL A 426 -6.70 -26.78 9.01
CA VAL A 426 -8.10 -27.20 9.03
C VAL A 426 -8.93 -26.18 9.80
N THR A 427 -9.98 -25.65 9.16
CA THR A 427 -10.83 -24.61 9.76
C THR A 427 -12.27 -24.73 9.31
N LYS A 428 -13.20 -24.15 10.09
CA LYS A 428 -14.59 -23.98 9.68
C LYS A 428 -14.86 -22.54 9.26
N GLN A 429 -14.60 -21.59 10.14
CA GLN A 429 -14.85 -20.15 9.93
C GLN A 429 -13.81 -19.27 10.65
N ALA A 430 -12.83 -19.88 11.31
CA ALA A 430 -12.02 -19.21 12.32
C ALA A 430 -10.82 -18.40 11.75
N LEU A 431 -10.53 -18.51 10.46
CA LEU A 431 -9.52 -17.68 9.78
C LEU A 431 -10.18 -16.41 9.26
N GLN A 432 -10.84 -15.70 10.16
CA GLN A 432 -11.50 -14.43 9.84
C GLN A 432 -10.50 -13.28 9.86
N GLU A 433 -10.98 -12.07 9.83
CA GLU A 433 -10.20 -10.84 9.75
C GLU A 433 -8.95 -10.81 10.66
N GLY A 434 -7.86 -10.27 10.11
CA GLY A 434 -6.58 -10.18 10.82
C GLY A 434 -5.61 -11.34 10.57
N TRP A 435 -6.05 -12.53 10.12
CA TRP A 435 -5.14 -13.60 9.74
C TRP A 435 -4.50 -13.31 8.37
N ASP A 436 -3.20 -13.42 8.29
CA ASP A 436 -2.42 -13.22 7.07
C ASP A 436 -1.39 -14.33 6.88
N CYS A 437 -1.50 -15.06 5.77
CA CYS A 437 -0.52 -16.05 5.40
C CYS A 437 -0.38 -16.12 3.87
N PRO A 438 0.57 -15.37 3.29
CA PRO A 438 0.81 -15.40 1.85
C PRO A 438 1.27 -16.76 1.33
N PHE A 439 1.67 -17.69 2.20
CA PHE A 439 2.00 -19.06 1.84
C PHE A 439 0.77 -19.96 1.62
N ALA A 440 -0.46 -19.48 1.87
CA ALA A 440 -1.67 -20.18 1.49
C ALA A 440 -1.84 -20.15 -0.04
N TYR A 441 -1.82 -21.31 -0.69
CA TYR A 441 -1.91 -21.48 -2.13
C TYR A 441 -3.14 -22.27 -2.57
N VAL A 442 -3.58 -23.21 -1.74
CA VAL A 442 -4.68 -24.12 -2.04
C VAL A 442 -5.79 -23.91 -1.01
N LEU A 443 -6.99 -23.64 -1.45
CA LEU A 443 -8.21 -23.68 -0.66
C LEU A 443 -9.00 -24.94 -1.04
N CYS A 444 -9.08 -25.89 -0.14
CA CYS A 444 -9.92 -27.07 -0.27
C CYS A 444 -11.19 -26.85 0.55
N SER A 445 -12.33 -26.60 -0.09
CA SER A 445 -13.61 -26.44 0.60
C SER A 445 -14.38 -27.75 0.58
N LEU A 446 -14.48 -28.38 1.72
CA LEU A 446 -15.27 -29.61 1.95
C LEU A 446 -16.66 -29.28 2.53
N ALA A 447 -16.94 -28.00 2.77
CA ALA A 447 -18.19 -27.56 3.35
C ALA A 447 -19.32 -27.56 2.31
N ALA A 448 -20.55 -27.90 2.75
CA ALA A 448 -21.75 -27.82 1.91
C ALA A 448 -22.00 -26.42 1.36
N SER A 449 -22.77 -26.30 0.28
CA SER A 449 -23.09 -25.05 -0.42
C SER A 449 -23.66 -23.93 0.49
N SER A 450 -24.24 -24.29 1.65
CA SER A 450 -24.72 -23.32 2.65
C SER A 450 -23.62 -22.47 3.32
N ASN A 451 -22.34 -22.88 3.20
CA ASN A 451 -21.19 -22.20 3.81
C ASN A 451 -20.34 -21.38 2.82
N LEU A 452 -20.87 -21.09 1.64
CA LEU A 452 -20.17 -20.33 0.60
C LEU A 452 -19.68 -18.96 1.09
N LYS A 453 -20.40 -18.29 2.00
CA LYS A 453 -19.94 -17.01 2.62
C LYS A 453 -18.61 -17.13 3.38
N ALA A 454 -18.36 -18.24 4.04
CA ALA A 454 -17.09 -18.45 4.73
C ALA A 454 -15.96 -18.70 3.71
N MET A 455 -16.26 -19.35 2.60
CA MET A 455 -15.32 -19.55 1.50
C MET A 455 -14.89 -18.23 0.85
N THR A 456 -15.84 -17.30 0.63
CA THR A 456 -15.55 -15.99 0.02
C THR A 456 -14.47 -15.22 0.81
N GLN A 457 -14.52 -15.28 2.14
CA GLN A 457 -13.55 -14.60 3.01
C GLN A 457 -12.14 -15.24 2.97
N LEU A 458 -12.05 -16.52 2.65
CA LEU A 458 -10.77 -17.21 2.54
C LEU A 458 -10.08 -16.93 1.20
N ILE A 459 -10.84 -16.65 0.16
CA ILE A 459 -10.30 -16.43 -1.18
C ILE A 459 -9.36 -15.24 -1.22
N GLY A 460 -9.76 -14.07 -0.70
CA GLY A 460 -8.91 -12.88 -0.65
C GLY A 460 -7.60 -13.07 0.13
N ARG A 461 -7.53 -14.11 0.98
CA ARG A 461 -6.31 -14.45 1.74
C ARG A 461 -5.39 -15.37 0.96
N VAL A 462 -5.96 -16.33 0.24
CA VAL A 462 -5.20 -17.23 -0.65
C VAL A 462 -4.58 -16.46 -1.81
N LEU A 463 -5.23 -15.39 -2.26
CA LEU A 463 -4.73 -14.53 -3.34
C LEU A 463 -3.44 -13.77 -2.99
N ARG A 464 -3.08 -13.60 -1.73
CA ARG A 464 -1.90 -12.80 -1.35
C ARG A 464 -0.59 -13.44 -1.80
N GLN A 465 0.23 -12.68 -2.51
CA GLN A 465 1.52 -13.13 -3.02
C GLN A 465 2.60 -13.05 -1.94
N PRO A 466 3.42 -14.10 -1.74
CA PRO A 466 4.56 -14.05 -0.82
C PRO A 466 5.52 -12.91 -1.14
N GLY A 467 5.83 -12.09 -0.10
CA GLY A 467 6.72 -10.95 -0.26
C GLY A 467 6.19 -9.87 -1.20
N ALA A 468 4.89 -9.91 -1.55
CA ALA A 468 4.27 -8.98 -2.50
C ALA A 468 5.05 -8.84 -3.82
N LEU A 469 5.57 -9.94 -4.33
CA LEU A 469 6.40 -10.01 -5.52
C LEU A 469 6.19 -11.35 -6.22
N LYS A 470 5.92 -11.32 -7.51
CA LYS A 470 5.82 -12.55 -8.32
C LYS A 470 7.12 -13.33 -8.28
N THR A 471 7.00 -14.64 -8.33
CA THR A 471 8.14 -15.57 -8.28
C THR A 471 8.78 -15.75 -9.66
N GLY A 472 8.02 -15.52 -10.73
CA GLY A 472 8.38 -15.86 -12.09
C GLY A 472 8.22 -17.35 -12.41
N VAL A 473 7.63 -18.13 -11.49
CA VAL A 473 7.22 -19.51 -11.67
C VAL A 473 5.70 -19.54 -11.66
N ASP A 474 5.08 -19.78 -12.81
CA ASP A 474 3.62 -19.69 -13.01
C ASP A 474 2.85 -20.41 -11.89
N ALA A 475 3.23 -21.65 -11.56
CA ALA A 475 2.59 -22.43 -10.52
C ALA A 475 2.59 -21.74 -9.13
N LEU A 476 3.60 -20.91 -8.84
CA LEU A 476 3.74 -20.19 -7.55
C LEU A 476 3.22 -18.73 -7.62
N ASP A 477 2.79 -18.31 -8.80
CA ASP A 477 2.16 -17.01 -9.01
C ASP A 477 0.63 -17.13 -9.16
N GLU A 478 0.10 -18.36 -9.09
CA GLU A 478 -1.30 -18.71 -9.15
C GLU A 478 -1.82 -19.25 -7.81
N CYS A 479 -3.14 -19.28 -7.64
CA CYS A 479 -3.77 -19.97 -6.51
C CYS A 479 -4.88 -20.92 -6.97
N HIS A 480 -5.27 -21.84 -6.09
CA HIS A 480 -6.15 -22.94 -6.44
C HIS A 480 -7.29 -23.04 -5.41
N VAL A 481 -8.52 -23.17 -5.93
CA VAL A 481 -9.72 -23.43 -5.13
C VAL A 481 -10.32 -24.76 -5.61
N ILE A 482 -10.38 -25.72 -4.72
CA ILE A 482 -10.91 -27.06 -4.99
C ILE A 482 -12.13 -27.25 -4.08
N THR A 483 -13.28 -27.54 -4.62
CA THR A 483 -14.54 -27.61 -3.86
C THR A 483 -15.22 -28.95 -3.96
N HIS A 484 -15.93 -29.33 -2.90
CA HIS A 484 -16.72 -30.54 -2.81
C HIS A 484 -18.21 -30.18 -2.68
N HIS A 485 -19.12 -30.94 -3.30
CA HIS A 485 -20.57 -30.78 -3.25
C HIS A 485 -21.19 -29.47 -3.79
N ALA A 486 -20.42 -28.57 -4.38
CA ALA A 486 -20.97 -27.34 -4.92
C ALA A 486 -21.07 -27.42 -6.45
N ASP A 487 -22.18 -26.94 -7.01
CA ASP A 487 -22.26 -26.73 -8.46
C ASP A 487 -21.35 -25.56 -8.86
N THR A 488 -20.82 -25.64 -10.08
CA THR A 488 -19.86 -24.68 -10.61
C THR A 488 -20.41 -23.24 -10.56
N ALA A 489 -21.69 -23.03 -10.86
CA ALA A 489 -22.28 -21.70 -10.88
C ALA A 489 -22.36 -21.07 -9.48
N SER A 490 -22.72 -21.86 -8.48
CA SER A 490 -22.75 -21.41 -7.08
C SER A 490 -21.36 -21.07 -6.55
N VAL A 491 -20.35 -21.86 -6.91
CA VAL A 491 -18.94 -21.60 -6.52
C VAL A 491 -18.43 -20.35 -7.20
N VAL A 492 -18.66 -20.18 -8.50
CA VAL A 492 -18.25 -18.98 -9.23
C VAL A 492 -18.97 -17.74 -8.69
N GLY A 493 -20.27 -17.85 -8.36
CA GLY A 493 -21.00 -16.79 -7.68
C GLY A 493 -20.33 -16.39 -6.35
N ALA A 494 -20.00 -17.37 -5.52
CA ALA A 494 -19.34 -17.13 -4.25
C ALA A 494 -17.93 -16.54 -4.40
N ILE A 495 -17.17 -16.97 -5.39
CA ILE A 495 -15.85 -16.38 -5.72
C ILE A 495 -16.04 -14.92 -6.13
N LYS A 496 -17.00 -14.65 -6.99
CA LYS A 496 -17.33 -13.29 -7.42
C LYS A 496 -17.67 -12.40 -6.25
N ASP A 497 -18.60 -12.83 -5.38
CA ASP A 497 -19.01 -12.09 -4.19
C ASP A 497 -17.83 -11.84 -3.25
N GLY A 498 -16.92 -12.82 -3.10
CA GLY A 498 -15.71 -12.69 -2.31
C GLY A 498 -14.73 -11.65 -2.87
N LEU A 499 -14.50 -11.67 -4.15
CA LEU A 499 -13.64 -10.69 -4.83
C LEU A 499 -14.25 -9.29 -4.73
N GLU A 500 -15.56 -9.15 -4.88
CA GLU A 500 -16.25 -7.86 -4.71
C GLU A 500 -16.13 -7.34 -3.27
N GLN A 501 -16.29 -8.21 -2.25
CA GLN A 501 -16.14 -7.86 -0.83
C GLN A 501 -14.70 -7.46 -0.46
N ASP A 502 -13.71 -8.02 -1.12
CA ASP A 502 -12.31 -7.67 -0.94
C ASP A 502 -11.86 -6.49 -1.82
N GLY A 503 -12.78 -5.88 -2.58
CA GLY A 503 -12.50 -4.77 -3.49
C GLY A 503 -11.78 -5.17 -4.79
N LEU A 504 -11.79 -6.46 -5.10
CA LEU A 504 -11.17 -7.08 -6.26
C LEU A 504 -12.17 -7.43 -7.38
N GLY A 505 -13.36 -6.82 -7.36
CA GLY A 505 -14.44 -7.12 -8.29
C GLY A 505 -14.09 -6.91 -9.77
N ASP A 506 -13.10 -6.07 -10.07
CA ASP A 506 -12.56 -5.88 -11.42
C ASP A 506 -11.76 -7.09 -11.95
N LEU A 507 -11.40 -8.04 -11.09
CA LEU A 507 -10.75 -9.31 -11.47
C LEU A 507 -11.73 -10.42 -11.82
N VAL A 508 -13.01 -10.24 -11.54
CA VAL A 508 -14.06 -11.26 -11.79
C VAL A 508 -14.10 -11.72 -13.25
N LEU A 509 -13.72 -10.85 -14.17
CA LEU A 509 -13.60 -11.18 -15.61
C LEU A 509 -12.48 -12.16 -15.95
N ARG A 510 -11.61 -12.51 -15.00
CA ARG A 510 -10.49 -13.46 -15.15
C ARG A 510 -10.75 -14.82 -14.49
N VAL A 511 -11.90 -15.04 -13.89
CA VAL A 511 -12.29 -16.36 -13.40
C VAL A 511 -12.68 -17.20 -14.61
N THR A 512 -11.80 -18.10 -15.04
CA THR A 512 -12.05 -18.98 -16.18
C THR A 512 -13.16 -19.97 -15.82
N GLN A 513 -14.32 -19.76 -16.40
CA GLN A 513 -15.30 -20.80 -16.66
C GLN A 513 -15.12 -21.30 -18.09
N ASP A 514 -15.03 -22.59 -18.25
CA ASP A 514 -15.30 -23.25 -19.53
C ASP A 514 -16.81 -23.21 -19.82
N ASP A 515 -17.38 -22.04 -20.02
CA ASP A 515 -18.75 -21.87 -20.45
C ASP A 515 -18.88 -20.86 -21.58
N LYS A 516 -19.38 -21.37 -22.67
CA LYS A 516 -19.71 -20.71 -23.94
C LYS A 516 -20.89 -19.75 -23.84
N ALA A 517 -20.83 -18.76 -22.91
CA ALA A 517 -21.82 -17.68 -22.93
C ALA A 517 -21.30 -16.39 -22.27
N ALA A 518 -21.18 -15.37 -23.10
CA ALA A 518 -21.01 -13.94 -22.85
C ALA A 518 -19.61 -13.41 -22.52
N GLY A 519 -18.79 -13.19 -23.56
CA GLY A 519 -18.16 -11.89 -23.84
C GLY A 519 -16.98 -11.43 -22.99
N LYS A 520 -15.87 -11.92 -23.22
CA LYS A 520 -14.45 -11.56 -23.27
C LYS A 520 -13.60 -12.71 -22.77
N VAL A 521 -13.46 -13.68 -23.61
CA VAL A 521 -12.58 -14.84 -23.35
C VAL A 521 -11.15 -14.38 -23.56
N SER A 522 -10.28 -14.54 -22.55
CA SER A 522 -8.83 -14.48 -22.79
C SER A 522 -8.48 -15.56 -23.80
N ARG A 523 -7.87 -15.18 -24.88
CA ARG A 523 -7.41 -16.11 -25.91
C ARG A 523 -5.93 -15.89 -26.17
N THR A 524 -5.25 -16.98 -26.46
CA THR A 524 -3.84 -16.95 -26.81
C THR A 524 -3.69 -16.67 -28.31
N ILE A 525 -3.06 -15.56 -28.63
CA ILE A 525 -2.62 -15.23 -29.98
C ILE A 525 -1.27 -15.90 -30.19
N GLN A 526 -1.20 -16.79 -31.14
CA GLN A 526 0.03 -17.52 -31.49
C GLN A 526 0.95 -16.67 -32.37
N ARG A 527 2.22 -17.01 -32.38
CA ARG A 527 3.17 -16.44 -33.34
C ARG A 527 2.74 -16.80 -34.76
N ARG A 528 3.09 -15.93 -35.67
CA ARG A 528 2.89 -16.26 -37.11
C ARG A 528 3.60 -17.56 -37.50
N PRO A 529 3.08 -18.30 -38.45
CA PRO A 529 3.67 -19.57 -38.92
C PRO A 529 5.17 -19.46 -39.24
N ASP A 530 5.57 -18.33 -39.83
CA ASP A 530 6.97 -18.07 -40.19
C ASP A 530 7.94 -18.00 -39.00
N PHE A 531 7.40 -17.77 -37.78
CA PHE A 531 8.15 -17.65 -36.53
C PHE A 531 7.74 -18.69 -35.48
N ALA A 532 6.87 -19.61 -35.80
CA ALA A 532 6.30 -20.59 -34.88
C ALA A 532 7.35 -21.52 -34.25
N SER A 533 8.44 -21.81 -34.93
CA SER A 533 9.54 -22.65 -34.44
C SER A 533 10.78 -21.87 -34.06
N THR A 534 10.78 -20.52 -34.18
CA THR A 534 11.99 -19.69 -33.91
C THR A 534 12.10 -19.39 -32.43
N GLU A 535 13.17 -19.82 -31.80
CA GLU A 535 13.47 -19.40 -30.44
C GLU A 535 14.13 -18.02 -30.43
N ILE A 536 13.54 -17.10 -29.67
CA ILE A 536 13.99 -15.72 -29.55
C ILE A 536 14.34 -15.46 -28.08
N TYR A 537 15.62 -15.19 -27.85
CA TYR A 537 16.14 -14.81 -26.52
C TYR A 537 16.59 -13.36 -26.57
N LEU A 538 16.27 -12.61 -25.53
CA LEU A 538 16.69 -11.23 -25.38
C LEU A 538 17.74 -11.09 -24.27
N PRO A 539 18.70 -10.15 -24.44
CA PRO A 539 19.79 -9.96 -23.49
C PRO A 539 19.29 -9.44 -22.15
N LYS A 540 20.03 -9.70 -21.11
CA LYS A 540 19.87 -9.10 -19.80
C LYS A 540 21.01 -8.13 -19.51
N VAL A 541 20.81 -7.25 -18.56
CA VAL A 541 21.89 -6.38 -18.07
C VAL A 541 22.65 -7.17 -17.01
N MET A 542 23.93 -7.34 -17.25
CA MET A 542 24.81 -8.21 -16.46
C MET A 542 25.88 -7.39 -15.76
N ARG A 543 26.11 -7.66 -14.49
CA ARG A 543 27.32 -7.26 -13.76
C ARG A 543 28.42 -8.28 -14.02
N VAL A 544 29.60 -7.82 -14.41
CA VAL A 544 30.77 -8.67 -14.71
C VAL A 544 31.88 -8.34 -13.71
N GLU A 545 32.22 -9.32 -12.87
CA GLU A 545 33.27 -9.22 -11.86
C GLU A 545 34.18 -10.45 -11.93
N ALA A 546 35.49 -10.25 -11.93
CA ALA A 546 36.48 -11.33 -11.97
C ALA A 546 36.26 -12.39 -13.07
N GLY A 547 35.60 -12.02 -14.18
CA GLY A 547 35.30 -12.93 -15.30
C GLY A 547 33.95 -13.63 -15.17
N GLU A 548 33.30 -13.59 -14.02
CA GLU A 548 31.96 -14.09 -13.80
C GLU A 548 30.90 -13.01 -14.10
N ALA A 549 29.77 -13.44 -14.65
CA ALA A 549 28.70 -12.54 -15.01
C ALA A 549 27.39 -12.99 -14.36
N ARG A 550 26.79 -12.10 -13.59
CA ARG A 550 25.45 -12.27 -12.99
C ARG A 550 24.51 -11.16 -13.43
N GLU A 551 23.22 -11.38 -13.29
CA GLU A 551 22.22 -10.33 -13.58
C GLU A 551 22.46 -9.13 -12.65
N LEU A 552 22.34 -7.93 -13.20
CA LEU A 552 22.50 -6.69 -12.46
C LEU A 552 21.36 -6.53 -11.46
N ASP A 553 21.71 -6.30 -10.21
CA ASP A 553 20.80 -5.92 -9.14
C ASP A 553 20.97 -4.45 -8.78
N TYR A 554 19.87 -3.70 -8.76
CA TYR A 554 19.93 -2.25 -8.51
C TYR A 554 20.50 -1.91 -7.13
N GLU A 555 20.04 -2.62 -6.09
CA GLU A 555 20.41 -2.30 -4.71
C GLU A 555 21.88 -2.59 -4.42
N THR A 556 22.36 -3.75 -4.86
CA THR A 556 23.73 -4.18 -4.60
C THR A 556 24.76 -3.62 -5.60
N ASP A 557 24.39 -3.45 -6.87
CA ASP A 557 25.36 -3.12 -7.92
C ASP A 557 25.38 -1.66 -8.32
N VAL A 558 24.28 -0.94 -8.08
CA VAL A 558 24.17 0.48 -8.42
C VAL A 558 24.11 1.30 -7.15
N LEU A 559 23.07 1.15 -6.34
CA LEU A 559 22.83 2.00 -5.17
C LEU A 559 23.96 1.90 -4.14
N SER A 560 24.40 0.68 -3.81
CA SER A 560 25.48 0.45 -2.84
C SER A 560 26.85 0.90 -3.35
N ALA A 561 27.03 1.03 -4.66
CA ALA A 561 28.28 1.44 -5.30
C ALA A 561 28.40 2.95 -5.51
N LEU A 562 27.34 3.73 -5.22
CA LEU A 562 27.38 5.18 -5.37
C LEU A 562 28.40 5.82 -4.42
N ASP A 563 29.26 6.66 -4.96
CA ASP A 563 30.18 7.44 -4.14
C ASP A 563 29.49 8.71 -3.62
N TRP A 564 29.17 8.68 -2.33
CA TRP A 564 28.59 9.78 -1.61
C TRP A 564 29.60 10.65 -0.84
N ARG A 565 30.90 10.32 -0.87
CA ARG A 565 31.94 11.03 -0.11
C ARG A 565 32.08 12.49 -0.52
N GLY A 566 31.88 12.78 -1.80
CA GLY A 566 31.86 14.15 -2.35
C GLY A 566 30.52 14.89 -2.21
N PHE A 567 29.50 14.32 -1.54
CA PHE A 567 28.23 14.98 -1.35
C PHE A 567 28.36 16.11 -0.32
N ASP A 568 28.05 17.35 -0.69
CA ASP A 568 28.07 18.52 0.19
C ASP A 568 26.65 18.91 0.64
N PRO A 569 26.30 18.71 1.90
CA PRO A 569 24.99 19.08 2.43
C PRO A 569 24.85 20.58 2.80
N SER A 570 25.86 21.42 2.60
CA SER A 570 25.86 22.83 3.02
C SER A 570 24.73 23.64 2.38
N GLY A 571 24.44 23.39 1.08
CA GLY A 571 23.31 24.02 0.40
C GLY A 571 21.97 23.56 0.93
N ILE A 572 21.88 22.33 1.45
CA ILE A 572 20.68 21.77 2.06
C ILE A 572 20.49 22.36 3.46
N ALA A 573 21.56 22.48 4.23
CA ALA A 573 21.53 23.14 5.53
C ALA A 573 20.94 24.56 5.42
N GLY A 574 21.18 25.26 4.31
CA GLY A 574 20.58 26.57 4.00
C GLY A 574 19.06 26.57 3.92
N ARG A 575 18.43 25.44 3.62
CA ARG A 575 16.97 25.29 3.51
C ARG A 575 16.27 25.06 4.86
N VAL A 576 17.01 24.67 5.89
CA VAL A 576 16.47 24.49 7.24
C VAL A 576 16.17 25.87 7.83
N PRO A 577 14.90 26.20 8.16
CA PRO A 577 14.52 27.52 8.64
C PRO A 577 15.17 27.82 10.00
N GLU A 578 15.69 29.03 10.14
CA GLU A 578 16.25 29.51 11.40
C GLU A 578 15.18 29.66 12.49
N ASN A 579 13.93 29.87 12.08
CA ASN A 579 12.80 30.17 12.95
C ASN A 579 11.90 28.94 13.24
N ALA A 580 12.34 27.71 13.00
CA ALA A 580 11.52 26.54 13.31
C ALA A 580 11.05 26.53 14.76
N GLN A 581 11.86 27.09 15.68
CA GLN A 581 11.52 27.26 17.09
C GLN A 581 10.51 28.40 17.34
N ALA A 582 10.58 29.49 16.55
CA ALA A 582 9.66 30.59 16.69
C ALA A 582 8.25 30.21 16.20
N ALA A 583 8.13 29.38 15.19
CA ALA A 583 6.85 28.88 14.72
C ALA A 583 6.16 27.98 15.78
N GLU A 584 6.90 27.10 16.44
CA GLU A 584 6.34 26.28 17.55
C GLU A 584 5.94 27.13 18.76
N SER A 585 6.73 28.12 19.12
CA SER A 585 6.39 29.02 20.23
C SER A 585 5.32 30.06 19.88
N GLN A 586 5.21 30.47 18.61
CA GLN A 586 4.11 31.32 18.14
C GLN A 586 2.79 30.55 18.07
N LEU A 587 2.80 29.27 17.68
CA LEU A 587 1.60 28.44 17.70
C LEU A 587 1.12 28.14 19.12
N GLN A 588 2.01 28.01 20.10
CA GLN A 588 1.64 27.95 21.50
C GLN A 588 1.05 29.31 22.01
N ARG A 589 1.62 30.44 21.59
CA ARG A 589 1.06 31.77 21.91
C ARG A 589 -0.29 32.03 21.26
N ILE A 590 -0.50 31.58 20.01
CA ILE A 590 -1.79 31.71 19.30
C ILE A 590 -2.86 30.85 19.97
N ARG A 591 -2.51 29.66 20.49
CA ARG A 591 -3.44 28.82 21.24
C ARG A 591 -3.84 29.41 22.58
N LEU A 592 -2.94 30.16 23.25
CA LEU A 592 -3.19 30.86 24.49
C LEU A 592 -3.90 32.23 24.25
N ALA A 593 -3.73 32.84 23.08
CA ALA A 593 -4.38 34.11 22.70
C ALA A 593 -5.79 33.94 22.17
N ASP A 594 -6.17 32.75 21.68
CA ASP A 594 -7.54 32.44 21.25
C ASP A 594 -8.55 32.41 22.39
N ASP A 595 -8.08 32.34 23.67
CA ASP A 595 -8.94 32.40 24.85
C ASP A 595 -9.15 33.81 25.41
N GLY A 596 -8.72 34.85 24.70
CA GLY A 596 -9.20 36.21 24.92
C GLY A 596 -8.84 36.92 26.27
N GLU A 597 -7.96 36.37 27.10
CA GLU A 597 -7.51 37.03 28.33
C GLU A 597 -5.98 37.07 28.46
N GLU A 598 -5.44 38.30 28.65
CA GLU A 598 -4.04 38.61 28.95
C GLU A 598 -3.52 38.05 30.29
N LEU A 599 -4.12 37.02 30.82
CA LEU A 599 -3.90 36.54 32.20
C LEU A 599 -3.05 35.30 32.36
N PHE A 600 -2.38 34.83 31.28
CA PHE A 600 -1.34 33.81 31.41
C PHE A 600 0.04 34.29 30.95
N VAL A 601 0.48 35.42 31.44
CA VAL A 601 1.88 35.62 31.75
C VAL A 601 2.12 34.93 33.11
N GLY A 602 1.92 33.63 33.10
CA GLY A 602 2.29 32.79 34.24
C GLY A 602 3.80 32.71 34.28
N GLU A 603 4.32 32.97 35.47
CA GLU A 603 5.70 32.76 35.83
C GLU A 603 6.26 31.51 35.18
N THR A 604 7.46 31.66 34.66
CA THR A 604 8.30 30.57 34.17
C THR A 604 8.41 29.52 35.27
N VAL A 605 7.53 28.52 35.27
CA VAL A 605 7.72 27.32 36.06
C VAL A 605 9.00 26.68 35.54
N ALA A 606 9.98 26.59 36.42
CA ALA A 606 11.30 26.08 36.16
C ALA A 606 11.20 24.77 35.40
N GLU A 607 11.67 24.81 34.17
CA GLU A 607 11.70 23.72 33.20
C GLU A 607 12.53 22.57 33.75
N ASN A 608 11.89 21.41 33.86
CA ASN A 608 12.58 20.17 33.57
C ASN A 608 12.62 20.04 32.03
N ARG A 609 13.56 20.77 31.41
CA ARG A 609 13.92 20.61 30.02
C ARG A 609 14.58 19.26 29.89
N GLU A 610 13.83 18.26 29.41
CA GLU A 610 14.47 17.19 28.66
C GLU A 610 15.20 17.88 27.52
N VAL A 611 16.52 17.91 27.58
CA VAL A 611 17.35 18.45 26.52
C VAL A 611 17.17 17.55 25.34
N LEU A 612 16.33 17.95 24.38
CA LEU A 612 16.16 17.25 23.11
C LEU A 612 17.49 17.37 22.37
N THR A 613 18.30 16.31 22.42
CA THR A 613 19.55 16.21 21.67
C THR A 613 19.27 15.59 20.32
N PHE A 614 19.93 16.09 19.26
CA PHE A 614 19.90 15.44 17.95
C PHE A 614 20.58 14.07 18.04
N ASP A 615 19.91 13.01 17.59
CA ASP A 615 20.49 11.67 17.51
C ASP A 615 21.06 11.41 16.09
N PRO A 616 22.40 11.52 15.91
CA PRO A 616 23.04 11.27 14.62
C PRO A 616 22.87 9.82 14.14
N ALA A 617 22.81 8.85 15.06
CA ALA A 617 22.66 7.45 14.71
C ALA A 617 21.24 7.17 14.15
N HIS A 618 20.24 7.84 14.71
CA HIS A 618 18.88 7.81 14.15
C HIS A 618 18.84 8.43 12.76
N ALA A 619 19.46 9.60 12.57
CA ALA A 619 19.51 10.27 11.26
C ALA A 619 20.19 9.41 10.21
N VAL A 620 21.30 8.73 10.53
CA VAL A 620 21.98 7.78 9.65
C VAL A 620 21.04 6.64 9.24
N ARG A 621 20.33 6.05 10.18
CA ARG A 621 19.33 5.00 9.87
C ARG A 621 18.24 5.49 8.92
N MET A 622 17.82 6.74 9.08
CA MET A 622 16.76 7.31 8.25
C MET A 622 17.17 7.58 6.79
N ILE A 623 18.46 7.63 6.49
CA ILE A 623 18.97 7.80 5.12
C ILE A 623 19.57 6.51 4.53
N THR A 624 19.53 5.38 5.21
CA THR A 624 20.18 4.12 4.79
C THR A 624 19.63 3.59 3.45
N ASP A 625 18.39 3.90 3.13
CA ASP A 625 17.76 3.56 1.85
C ASP A 625 18.30 4.37 0.65
N LEU A 626 18.98 5.47 0.90
CA LEU A 626 19.62 6.31 -0.10
C LEU A 626 21.15 6.15 -0.06
N VAL A 627 21.69 6.02 1.15
CA VAL A 627 23.12 5.84 1.43
C VAL A 627 23.31 4.55 2.24
N PRO A 628 23.41 3.38 1.59
CA PRO A 628 23.46 2.09 2.28
C PRO A 628 24.65 1.91 3.22
N ASN A 629 25.76 2.59 2.96
CA ASN A 629 26.92 2.53 3.82
C ASN A 629 26.76 3.44 5.06
N PRO A 630 26.63 2.89 6.28
CA PRO A 630 26.35 3.67 7.49
C PRO A 630 27.52 4.59 7.90
N PHE A 631 28.75 4.27 7.54
CA PHE A 631 29.91 5.13 7.82
C PHE A 631 29.87 6.39 6.96
N VAL A 632 29.58 6.24 5.66
CA VAL A 632 29.40 7.38 4.77
C VAL A 632 28.16 8.19 5.17
N GLY A 633 27.06 7.53 5.55
CA GLY A 633 25.89 8.19 6.11
C GLY A 633 26.22 9.04 7.33
N ARG A 634 27.07 8.53 8.23
CA ARG A 634 27.53 9.27 9.42
C ARG A 634 28.34 10.51 9.06
N GLU A 635 29.23 10.40 8.07
CA GLU A 635 30.01 11.54 7.57
C GLU A 635 29.12 12.62 6.95
N ILE A 636 28.09 12.23 6.20
CA ILE A 636 27.12 13.15 5.60
C ILE A 636 26.32 13.87 6.68
N VAL A 637 25.78 13.12 7.64
CA VAL A 637 25.03 13.68 8.77
C VAL A 637 25.93 14.62 9.58
N GLY A 638 27.20 14.24 9.83
CA GLY A 638 28.16 15.10 10.52
C GLY A 638 28.38 16.43 9.79
N ARG A 639 28.65 16.41 8.49
CA ARG A 639 28.80 17.62 7.67
C ARG A 639 27.53 18.49 7.64
N MET A 640 26.36 17.88 7.64
CA MET A 640 25.09 18.60 7.74
C MET A 640 24.95 19.34 9.07
N LEU A 641 25.29 18.66 10.17
CA LEU A 641 25.26 19.26 11.50
C LEU A 641 26.29 20.38 11.64
N ASP A 642 27.50 20.20 11.11
CA ASP A 642 28.53 21.23 11.14
C ASP A 642 28.11 22.47 10.33
N ALA A 643 27.47 22.28 9.18
CA ALA A 643 26.93 23.39 8.40
C ALA A 643 25.80 24.13 9.15
N LEU A 644 24.97 23.41 9.88
CA LEU A 644 23.91 24.01 10.72
C LEU A 644 24.49 24.74 11.92
N ARG A 645 25.51 24.17 12.59
CA ARG A 645 26.23 24.85 13.69
C ARG A 645 26.89 26.13 13.21
N ALA A 646 27.49 26.14 12.02
CA ALA A 646 28.04 27.35 11.40
C ALA A 646 26.98 28.43 11.16
N ARG A 647 25.70 28.04 11.00
CA ARG A 647 24.54 28.93 10.89
C ARG A 647 23.94 29.33 12.26
N GLY A 648 24.59 28.97 13.39
CA GLY A 648 24.13 29.32 14.73
C GLY A 648 23.07 28.39 15.33
N PHE A 649 22.99 27.14 14.86
CA PHE A 649 22.16 26.12 15.52
C PHE A 649 22.94 25.51 16.68
N ASP A 650 22.46 25.75 17.92
CA ASP A 650 22.93 25.05 19.13
C ASP A 650 22.34 23.62 19.19
N GLU A 651 22.82 22.81 20.14
CA GLU A 651 22.39 21.43 20.32
C GLU A 651 20.87 21.33 20.60
N ALA A 652 20.32 22.28 21.34
CA ALA A 652 18.89 22.29 21.63
C ALA A 652 18.06 22.62 20.38
N LYS A 653 18.55 23.53 19.54
CA LYS A 653 17.91 23.87 18.25
C LYS A 653 18.03 22.73 17.24
N LEU A 654 19.18 22.06 17.20
CA LEU A 654 19.36 20.85 16.37
C LEU A 654 18.40 19.74 16.79
N GLY A 655 18.25 19.48 18.10
CA GLY A 655 17.33 18.48 18.62
C GLY A 655 15.86 18.78 18.27
N ARG A 656 15.45 20.04 18.38
CA ARG A 656 14.08 20.47 18.02
C ARG A 656 13.79 20.43 16.54
N SER A 657 14.79 20.65 15.69
CA SER A 657 14.65 20.64 14.23
C SER A 657 15.00 19.29 13.60
N ALA A 658 15.22 18.24 14.40
CA ALA A 658 15.77 16.97 13.92
C ALA A 658 14.99 16.33 12.77
N SER A 659 13.65 16.35 12.80
CA SER A 659 12.81 15.81 11.73
C SER A 659 12.99 16.57 10.42
N LEU A 660 13.01 17.90 10.51
CA LEU A 660 13.17 18.77 9.35
C LEU A 660 14.57 18.63 8.74
N ILE A 661 15.60 18.53 9.59
CA ILE A 661 16.98 18.29 9.14
C ILE A 661 17.08 16.99 8.37
N VAL A 662 16.52 15.90 8.90
CA VAL A 662 16.50 14.59 8.21
C VAL A 662 15.68 14.65 6.93
N GLU A 663 14.53 15.32 6.94
CA GLU A 663 13.67 15.44 5.73
C GLU A 663 14.38 16.20 4.62
N GLU A 664 14.98 17.37 4.92
CA GLU A 664 15.70 18.15 3.92
C GLU A 664 16.95 17.42 3.41
N LEU A 665 17.66 16.71 4.30
CA LEU A 665 18.80 15.88 3.90
C LEU A 665 18.36 14.76 2.97
N ARG A 666 17.25 14.08 3.25
CA ARG A 666 16.70 13.04 2.37
C ARG A 666 16.29 13.59 1.02
N LYS A 667 15.62 14.73 0.96
CA LYS A 667 15.25 15.40 -0.31
C LYS A 667 16.48 15.72 -1.15
N GLY A 668 17.55 16.21 -0.51
CA GLY A 668 18.79 16.51 -1.20
C GLY A 668 19.49 15.27 -1.74
N LEU A 669 19.55 14.21 -0.94
CA LEU A 669 20.14 12.93 -1.35
C LEU A 669 19.33 12.28 -2.49
N ASP A 670 18.01 12.29 -2.38
CA ASP A 670 17.11 11.72 -3.40
C ASP A 670 17.22 12.46 -4.74
N ALA A 671 17.35 13.80 -4.69
CA ALA A 671 17.53 14.62 -5.88
C ALA A 671 18.84 14.33 -6.63
N GLU A 672 19.94 14.01 -5.91
CA GLU A 672 21.22 13.69 -6.52
C GLU A 672 21.40 12.20 -6.86
N ARG A 673 20.66 11.32 -6.21
CA ARG A 673 20.78 9.87 -6.40
C ARG A 673 20.71 9.46 -7.86
N ASP A 674 19.71 9.93 -8.57
CA ASP A 674 19.47 9.53 -9.96
C ASP A 674 20.61 9.99 -10.88
N ALA A 675 21.11 11.20 -10.69
CA ALA A 675 22.23 11.73 -11.48
C ALA A 675 23.55 10.97 -11.20
N ARG A 676 23.80 10.65 -9.91
CA ARG A 676 24.99 9.86 -9.51
C ARG A 676 24.87 8.42 -10.02
N ALA A 677 23.70 7.81 -9.91
CA ALA A 677 23.44 6.46 -10.41
C ALA A 677 23.62 6.39 -11.94
N GLU A 678 23.13 7.39 -12.67
CA GLU A 678 23.31 7.49 -14.12
C GLU A 678 24.79 7.61 -14.50
N ALA A 679 25.50 8.51 -13.85
CA ALA A 679 26.93 8.71 -14.11
C ALA A 679 27.76 7.44 -13.81
N PHE A 680 27.47 6.81 -12.66
CA PHE A 680 28.08 5.53 -12.28
C PHE A 680 27.79 4.44 -13.31
N PHE A 681 26.52 4.23 -13.64
CA PHE A 681 26.11 3.19 -14.59
C PHE A 681 26.80 3.36 -15.95
N LYS A 682 26.82 4.58 -16.49
CA LYS A 682 27.51 4.89 -17.76
C LYS A 682 29.02 4.60 -17.69
N ALA A 683 29.67 4.93 -16.58
CA ALA A 683 31.07 4.62 -16.36
C ALA A 683 31.33 3.11 -16.29
N GLU A 684 30.46 2.35 -15.62
CA GLU A 684 30.57 0.91 -15.52
C GLU A 684 30.30 0.20 -16.86
N VAL A 685 29.39 0.72 -17.69
CA VAL A 685 29.16 0.26 -19.06
C VAL A 685 30.40 0.54 -19.92
N ALA A 686 30.97 1.75 -19.87
CA ALA A 686 32.16 2.11 -20.60
C ALA A 686 33.39 1.27 -20.19
N ALA A 687 33.46 0.90 -18.90
CA ALA A 687 34.50 0.03 -18.37
C ALA A 687 34.30 -1.47 -18.67
N GLY A 688 33.17 -1.83 -19.26
CA GLY A 688 32.79 -3.23 -19.56
C GLY A 688 32.42 -4.06 -18.33
N ARG A 689 32.22 -3.44 -17.17
CA ARG A 689 31.74 -4.12 -15.95
C ARG A 689 30.22 -4.26 -15.88
N ILE A 690 29.49 -3.45 -16.61
CA ILE A 690 28.08 -3.67 -16.92
C ILE A 690 27.98 -3.94 -18.42
N GLN A 691 27.33 -5.05 -18.77
CA GLN A 691 27.19 -5.50 -20.15
C GLN A 691 25.76 -5.92 -20.46
N PHE A 692 25.31 -5.60 -21.68
CA PHE A 692 24.06 -6.08 -22.24
C PHE A 692 24.36 -7.34 -23.05
N ARG A 693 24.05 -8.51 -22.52
CA ARG A 693 24.36 -9.77 -23.19
C ARG A 693 23.44 -10.90 -22.80
N LEU A 694 23.45 -11.95 -23.62
CA LEU A 694 22.82 -13.22 -23.27
C LEU A 694 23.64 -13.91 -22.16
N ARG A 695 22.95 -14.59 -21.26
CA ARG A 695 23.56 -15.41 -20.21
C ARG A 695 24.03 -16.73 -20.80
N LEU A 696 25.18 -17.19 -20.39
CA LEU A 696 25.75 -18.47 -20.84
C LEU A 696 25.07 -19.68 -20.19
N ASP A 697 24.41 -19.49 -19.04
CA ASP A 697 23.70 -20.51 -18.27
C ASP A 697 22.27 -20.81 -18.84
N GLY A 698 21.89 -20.19 -19.94
CA GLY A 698 20.61 -20.42 -20.60
C GLY A 698 19.40 -19.72 -19.94
N ARG A 699 19.57 -19.04 -18.81
CA ARG A 699 18.50 -18.34 -18.08
C ARG A 699 18.21 -16.94 -18.67
N ASN A 700 18.02 -16.90 -19.98
CA ASN A 700 17.66 -15.67 -20.69
C ASN A 700 16.15 -15.44 -20.66
N TRP A 701 15.75 -14.18 -20.85
CA TRP A 701 14.35 -13.92 -21.14
C TRP A 701 14.03 -14.48 -22.53
N ARG A 702 13.02 -15.36 -22.58
CA ARG A 702 12.56 -16.00 -23.80
C ARG A 702 11.26 -15.37 -24.25
N MET A 703 11.20 -14.93 -25.48
CA MET A 703 9.95 -14.47 -26.06
C MET A 703 8.92 -15.61 -26.08
N PRO A 704 7.72 -15.44 -25.52
CA PRO A 704 6.69 -16.48 -25.49
C PRO A 704 6.25 -16.89 -26.89
N PHE A 705 5.75 -18.11 -27.05
CA PHE A 705 5.18 -18.58 -28.33
C PHE A 705 3.75 -18.09 -28.55
N GLY A 706 3.06 -17.67 -27.49
CA GLY A 706 1.75 -17.07 -27.56
C GLY A 706 1.63 -15.91 -26.57
N VAL A 707 0.82 -14.93 -26.89
CA VAL A 707 0.46 -13.80 -26.02
C VAL A 707 -1.04 -13.80 -25.78
N GLU A 708 -1.44 -13.43 -24.58
CA GLU A 708 -2.86 -13.38 -24.24
C GLU A 708 -3.51 -12.07 -24.67
N THR A 709 -4.74 -12.17 -25.17
CA THR A 709 -5.60 -11.03 -25.45
C THR A 709 -6.99 -11.26 -24.86
N THR A 710 -7.64 -10.18 -24.45
CA THR A 710 -9.03 -10.18 -24.00
C THR A 710 -10.00 -9.75 -25.11
N GLU A 711 -9.47 -9.44 -26.30
CA GLU A 711 -10.29 -9.01 -27.42
C GLU A 711 -11.06 -10.17 -28.04
N PRO A 712 -12.34 -9.99 -28.39
CA PRO A 712 -13.15 -11.04 -29.04
C PRO A 712 -12.65 -11.34 -30.45
N GLU A 713 -13.03 -12.48 -30.98
CA GLU A 713 -12.58 -12.95 -32.31
C GLU A 713 -13.01 -12.05 -33.49
N GLY A 714 -13.94 -11.19 -33.34
CA GLY A 714 -14.34 -10.21 -34.34
C GLY A 714 -13.87 -8.78 -34.08
N ALA A 715 -12.99 -8.59 -33.10
CA ALA A 715 -12.48 -7.26 -32.77
C ALA A 715 -11.69 -6.65 -33.96
N ARG A 716 -11.70 -5.32 -34.04
CA ARG A 716 -11.04 -4.58 -35.11
C ARG A 716 -9.54 -4.78 -35.07
N GLN A 717 -9.02 -5.41 -36.09
CA GLN A 717 -7.60 -5.68 -36.26
C GLN A 717 -6.87 -4.45 -36.81
N LEU A 718 -5.66 -4.23 -36.35
CA LEU A 718 -4.78 -3.23 -36.92
C LEU A 718 -4.38 -3.65 -38.33
N VAL A 719 -4.49 -2.72 -39.27
CA VAL A 719 -4.16 -2.93 -40.68
C VAL A 719 -2.91 -2.15 -41.06
N ASN A 720 -2.23 -2.60 -42.11
CA ASN A 720 -1.10 -1.91 -42.69
C ASN A 720 -1.52 -0.65 -43.47
N ARG A 721 -0.59 0.14 -43.96
CA ARG A 721 -0.87 1.38 -44.73
C ARG A 721 -1.74 1.20 -45.96
N ALA A 722 -1.74 0.01 -46.55
CA ALA A 722 -2.55 -0.31 -47.71
C ALA A 722 -3.96 -0.85 -47.32
N GLY A 723 -4.29 -0.92 -46.03
CA GLY A 723 -5.57 -1.46 -45.54
C GLY A 723 -5.59 -2.98 -45.47
N GLY A 724 -4.49 -3.67 -45.73
CA GLY A 724 -4.33 -5.11 -45.61
C GLY A 724 -3.87 -5.57 -44.24
N ALA A 725 -3.76 -6.90 -44.06
CA ALA A 725 -3.23 -7.47 -42.82
C ALA A 725 -1.77 -7.06 -42.60
N LEU A 726 -1.37 -6.90 -41.31
CA LEU A 726 0.04 -6.71 -40.97
C LEU A 726 0.87 -7.92 -41.43
N GLU A 727 2.09 -7.68 -41.87
CA GLU A 727 2.94 -8.74 -42.44
C GLU A 727 4.08 -9.15 -41.50
N LYS A 728 4.53 -8.23 -40.65
CA LYS A 728 5.73 -8.43 -39.83
C LYS A 728 5.49 -8.43 -38.32
N SER A 729 4.25 -8.28 -37.87
CA SER A 729 3.95 -8.49 -36.45
C SER A 729 4.32 -9.92 -36.04
N LEU A 730 5.07 -10.10 -34.95
CA LEU A 730 5.48 -11.44 -34.48
C LEU A 730 4.28 -12.31 -34.11
N PHE A 731 3.25 -11.72 -33.56
CA PHE A 731 1.97 -12.34 -33.24
C PHE A 731 0.87 -11.80 -34.15
N ALA A 732 -0.10 -12.62 -34.45
CA ALA A 732 -1.24 -12.23 -35.28
C ALA A 732 -2.51 -12.96 -34.84
N PRO A 733 -3.65 -12.24 -34.77
CA PRO A 733 -3.85 -10.83 -35.11
C PRO A 733 -3.36 -9.86 -34.03
N VAL A 734 -3.19 -8.57 -34.37
CA VAL A 734 -2.96 -7.44 -33.46
C VAL A 734 -4.23 -6.59 -33.48
N TYR A 735 -4.78 -6.26 -32.32
CA TYR A 735 -6.03 -5.48 -32.22
C TYR A 735 -5.77 -3.99 -31.99
N GLU A 736 -6.58 -3.15 -32.65
CA GLU A 736 -6.43 -1.68 -32.52
C GLU A 736 -6.63 -1.20 -31.08
N SER A 737 -7.51 -1.87 -30.31
CA SER A 737 -7.82 -1.53 -28.93
C SER A 737 -6.67 -1.79 -27.95
N GLU A 738 -5.71 -2.63 -28.30
CA GLU A 738 -4.54 -2.95 -27.47
C GLU A 738 -3.43 -1.90 -27.55
N LEU A 739 -3.50 -0.97 -28.50
CA LEU A 739 -2.51 0.07 -28.75
C LEU A 739 -3.12 1.46 -28.62
N ASN A 740 -2.38 2.40 -28.06
CA ASN A 740 -2.73 3.80 -28.15
C ASN A 740 -2.48 4.34 -29.59
N LYS A 741 -2.85 5.61 -29.85
CA LYS A 741 -2.74 6.17 -31.20
C LYS A 741 -1.29 6.18 -31.72
N ASP A 742 -0.36 6.62 -30.87
CA ASP A 742 1.06 6.74 -31.25
C ASP A 742 1.68 5.35 -31.46
N GLU A 743 1.32 4.37 -30.63
CA GLU A 743 1.73 2.97 -30.79
C GLU A 743 1.22 2.35 -32.08
N ARG A 744 -0.04 2.68 -32.50
CA ARG A 744 -0.58 2.19 -33.81
C ARG A 744 0.21 2.76 -34.98
N ASP A 745 0.50 4.06 -34.94
CA ASP A 745 1.26 4.71 -36.00
C ASP A 745 2.68 4.11 -36.13
N VAL A 746 3.33 3.83 -34.99
CA VAL A 746 4.64 3.15 -34.95
C VAL A 746 4.51 1.70 -35.44
N ALA A 747 3.53 0.95 -35.00
CA ALA A 747 3.32 -0.44 -35.43
C ALA A 747 3.12 -0.55 -36.94
N VAL A 748 2.31 0.34 -37.54
CA VAL A 748 2.10 0.41 -38.99
C VAL A 748 3.37 0.84 -39.73
N TYR A 749 4.17 1.76 -39.15
CA TYR A 749 5.44 2.14 -39.69
C TYR A 749 6.44 0.98 -39.70
N LEU A 750 6.57 0.27 -38.55
CA LEU A 750 7.47 -0.88 -38.40
C LEU A 750 7.08 -2.01 -39.37
N ASP A 751 5.79 -2.23 -39.59
CA ASP A 751 5.31 -3.25 -40.49
C ASP A 751 5.72 -2.96 -41.94
N GLY A 752 5.80 -1.68 -42.35
CA GLY A 752 6.22 -1.23 -43.68
C GLY A 752 7.73 -1.25 -43.91
N GLU A 753 8.57 -1.30 -42.86
CA GLU A 753 10.01 -1.17 -42.96
C GLU A 753 10.69 -2.39 -43.55
N LYS A 754 11.36 -2.24 -44.70
CA LYS A 754 11.98 -3.35 -45.47
C LYS A 754 13.11 -4.05 -44.72
N ALA A 755 13.83 -3.33 -43.88
CA ALA A 755 14.93 -3.88 -43.09
C ALA A 755 14.48 -4.75 -41.92
N LEU A 756 13.21 -4.66 -41.52
CA LEU A 756 12.68 -5.44 -40.40
C LEU A 756 12.24 -6.85 -40.82
N THR A 757 12.59 -7.81 -39.98
CA THR A 757 12.14 -9.20 -40.13
C THR A 757 10.82 -9.41 -39.42
N TRP A 758 10.71 -8.93 -38.17
CA TRP A 758 9.50 -8.94 -37.35
C TRP A 758 9.54 -7.83 -36.31
N TRP A 759 8.37 -7.50 -35.75
CA TRP A 759 8.24 -6.60 -34.61
C TRP A 759 7.17 -7.16 -33.63
N HIS A 760 7.28 -6.74 -32.37
CA HIS A 760 6.35 -7.06 -31.28
C HIS A 760 6.15 -5.85 -30.38
N ARG A 761 4.91 -5.56 -30.04
CA ARG A 761 4.57 -4.59 -29.00
C ARG A 761 4.78 -5.23 -27.63
N ASN A 762 5.71 -4.73 -26.88
CA ASN A 762 6.07 -5.24 -25.56
C ASN A 762 5.14 -4.63 -24.51
N VAL A 763 4.63 -5.46 -23.61
CA VAL A 763 3.75 -5.00 -22.53
C VAL A 763 4.59 -4.73 -21.29
N ALA A 764 4.64 -3.46 -20.90
CA ALA A 764 5.41 -3.02 -19.73
C ALA A 764 5.04 -3.85 -18.49
N ARG A 765 6.04 -4.20 -17.67
CA ARG A 765 5.96 -4.96 -16.41
C ARG A 765 5.53 -6.42 -16.53
N THR A 766 4.93 -6.84 -17.62
CA THR A 766 4.51 -8.23 -17.83
C THR A 766 5.44 -8.99 -18.77
N GLN A 767 6.16 -8.28 -19.61
CA GLN A 767 7.06 -8.86 -20.60
C GLN A 767 8.51 -8.38 -20.38
N TYR A 768 9.25 -8.21 -21.46
CA TYR A 768 10.67 -7.90 -21.40
C TYR A 768 10.98 -6.55 -20.79
N GLY A 769 11.86 -6.53 -19.78
CA GLY A 769 12.33 -5.34 -19.11
C GLY A 769 13.81 -5.41 -18.78
N LEU A 770 14.48 -4.28 -18.85
CA LEU A 770 15.92 -4.10 -18.59
C LEU A 770 16.15 -3.34 -17.29
N GLN A 771 17.06 -3.83 -16.45
CA GLN A 771 17.49 -3.08 -15.27
C GLN A 771 18.48 -1.98 -15.70
N GLY A 772 18.11 -0.73 -15.43
CA GLY A 772 18.98 0.42 -15.62
C GLY A 772 19.56 0.94 -14.30
N TRP A 773 19.94 2.21 -14.28
CA TRP A 773 20.46 2.89 -13.08
C TRP A 773 19.39 3.36 -12.08
N ARG A 774 18.10 3.18 -12.41
CA ARG A 774 16.99 3.43 -11.49
C ARG A 774 16.46 2.11 -10.94
N LYS A 775 15.80 2.19 -9.80
CA LYS A 775 15.14 1.03 -9.19
C LYS A 775 14.09 0.42 -10.13
N ALA A 776 13.33 1.25 -10.83
CA ALA A 776 12.36 0.79 -11.82
C ALA A 776 13.07 0.30 -13.09
N LYS A 777 12.66 -0.87 -13.60
CA LYS A 777 13.12 -1.40 -14.88
C LYS A 777 12.62 -0.54 -16.04
N ILE A 778 13.36 -0.54 -17.13
CA ILE A 778 12.99 0.07 -18.39
C ILE A 778 12.28 -0.98 -19.23
N TYR A 779 11.10 -0.65 -19.74
CA TYR A 779 10.32 -1.52 -20.61
C TYR A 779 10.23 -0.86 -21.98
N PRO A 780 10.91 -1.40 -23.01
CA PRO A 780 10.74 -0.87 -24.35
C PRO A 780 9.33 -1.11 -24.86
N ASP A 781 8.72 -0.13 -25.53
CA ASP A 781 7.38 -0.30 -26.08
C ASP A 781 7.35 -1.28 -27.25
N PHE A 782 8.40 -1.31 -28.06
CA PHE A 782 8.53 -2.20 -29.19
C PHE A 782 9.86 -2.95 -29.17
N ILE A 783 9.79 -4.22 -29.58
CA ILE A 783 10.92 -5.12 -29.82
C ILE A 783 10.83 -5.55 -31.28
N PHE A 784 11.95 -5.47 -32.00
CA PHE A 784 11.98 -5.84 -33.41
C PHE A 784 13.32 -6.45 -33.82
N ALA A 785 13.31 -7.19 -34.88
CA ALA A 785 14.50 -7.77 -35.49
C ALA A 785 14.81 -7.12 -36.84
N VAL A 786 16.05 -6.72 -37.01
CA VAL A 786 16.58 -6.15 -38.25
C VAL A 786 17.47 -7.17 -38.93
N ARG A 787 17.37 -7.32 -40.23
CA ARG A 787 18.30 -8.12 -41.03
C ARG A 787 19.49 -7.24 -41.43
N ARG A 788 20.66 -7.57 -40.93
CA ARG A 788 21.94 -6.90 -41.32
C ARG A 788 22.96 -8.00 -41.68
N ASP A 789 23.57 -7.90 -42.85
CA ASP A 789 24.60 -8.82 -43.33
C ASP A 789 24.18 -10.33 -43.32
N GLY A 790 22.92 -10.60 -43.46
CA GLY A 790 22.35 -11.96 -43.46
C GLY A 790 21.97 -12.51 -42.08
N GLU A 791 22.35 -11.82 -41.01
CA GLU A 791 21.96 -12.20 -39.63
C GLU A 791 20.84 -11.34 -39.07
N ALA A 792 20.03 -11.92 -38.18
CA ALA A 792 18.97 -11.20 -37.50
C ALA A 792 19.46 -10.57 -36.19
N HIS A 793 19.39 -9.26 -36.09
CA HIS A 793 19.71 -8.50 -34.89
C HIS A 793 18.42 -8.01 -34.21
N HIS A 794 18.34 -8.17 -32.89
CA HIS A 794 17.19 -7.72 -32.11
C HIS A 794 17.44 -6.34 -31.50
N LEU A 795 16.52 -5.43 -31.72
CA LEU A 795 16.56 -4.08 -31.18
C LEU A 795 15.28 -3.80 -30.38
N ALA A 796 15.41 -2.98 -29.34
CA ALA A 796 14.30 -2.50 -28.55
C ALA A 796 14.22 -0.98 -28.66
N GLY A 797 13.06 -0.43 -28.98
CA GLY A 797 12.82 1.00 -29.10
C GLY A 797 11.74 1.45 -28.12
N ASP A 798 11.97 2.62 -27.50
CA ASP A 798 11.03 3.30 -26.62
C ASP A 798 10.57 4.60 -27.30
N GLN A 799 9.25 4.82 -27.39
CA GLN A 799 8.61 6.05 -27.86
C GLN A 799 7.87 6.77 -26.71
N GLY A 800 8.35 6.62 -25.47
CA GLY A 800 7.72 7.23 -24.29
C GLY A 800 7.40 8.70 -24.50
N ARG A 801 6.20 9.13 -24.15
CA ARG A 801 5.83 10.53 -24.03
C ARG A 801 6.91 11.27 -23.23
N PRO A 802 7.22 12.52 -23.58
CA PRO A 802 8.04 13.34 -22.73
C PRO A 802 7.28 13.69 -21.45
N THR A 803 7.20 12.77 -20.53
CA THR A 803 7.09 13.13 -19.12
C THR A 803 8.37 13.92 -18.85
N ARG A 804 8.30 15.02 -18.12
CA ARG A 804 9.42 15.92 -17.77
C ARG A 804 10.58 15.26 -17.02
N GLN A 805 10.86 14.02 -17.34
CA GLN A 805 12.07 13.31 -16.97
C GLN A 805 12.89 13.17 -18.25
N PRO A 806 14.17 13.57 -18.26
CA PRO A 806 15.04 13.37 -19.40
C PRO A 806 15.09 11.87 -19.67
N GLY A 807 14.29 11.47 -20.69
CA GLY A 807 14.06 10.08 -21.00
C GLY A 807 15.31 9.43 -21.55
N TYR A 808 15.38 8.18 -21.31
CA TYR A 808 16.22 7.24 -21.99
C TYR A 808 15.80 7.17 -23.46
N ARG A 809 16.45 7.91 -24.32
CA ARG A 809 16.49 7.54 -25.72
C ARG A 809 17.64 6.54 -25.85
N LEU A 810 17.34 5.26 -25.90
CA LEU A 810 18.15 4.29 -26.60
C LEU A 810 18.03 4.63 -28.10
N GLN A 811 18.50 5.81 -28.50
CA GLN A 811 18.78 6.06 -29.89
C GLN A 811 20.04 5.27 -30.23
N ALA A 812 19.98 4.56 -31.35
CA ALA A 812 21.16 4.01 -32.05
C ALA A 812 22.22 5.08 -32.46
N ARG A 813 22.22 6.24 -31.80
CA ARG A 813 23.19 7.31 -31.93
C ARG A 813 23.35 8.06 -30.61
N SER A 814 24.19 7.51 -29.72
CA SER A 814 24.90 8.34 -28.77
C SER A 814 26.31 8.57 -29.34
N PRO A 815 26.74 9.81 -29.56
CA PRO A 815 28.12 10.03 -29.98
C PRO A 815 29.05 9.61 -28.83
N GLY A 816 29.79 8.53 -29.02
CA GLY A 816 30.81 8.07 -28.08
C GLY A 816 30.70 6.67 -27.52
N LEU A 817 29.64 5.91 -27.80
CA LEU A 817 29.60 4.47 -27.51
C LEU A 817 29.97 3.70 -28.79
N PRO A 818 30.94 2.79 -28.75
CA PRO A 818 31.22 1.96 -29.92
C PRO A 818 30.01 1.11 -30.22
N GLU A 819 29.59 1.05 -31.50
CA GLU A 819 28.64 0.07 -32.01
C GLU A 819 29.22 -1.32 -31.71
N ARG A 820 28.81 -1.92 -30.59
CA ARG A 820 29.03 -3.33 -30.34
C ARG A 820 27.71 -4.06 -30.64
N GLU A 821 27.74 -4.75 -31.74
CA GLU A 821 26.74 -5.71 -32.17
C GLU A 821 26.54 -6.76 -31.08
N LEU A 822 25.30 -7.01 -30.70
CA LEU A 822 24.95 -8.11 -29.80
C LEU A 822 24.79 -9.38 -30.65
N PRO A 823 25.67 -10.37 -30.55
CA PRO A 823 25.56 -11.59 -31.32
C PRO A 823 24.33 -12.41 -30.86
N VAL A 824 23.49 -12.75 -31.83
CA VAL A 824 22.40 -13.74 -31.62
C VAL A 824 23.01 -15.12 -31.79
N GLY A 825 23.20 -15.82 -30.68
CA GLY A 825 23.60 -17.22 -30.71
C GLY A 825 22.48 -18.10 -31.25
N ARG A 826 22.59 -18.57 -32.49
CA ARG A 826 21.83 -19.72 -32.96
C ARG A 826 22.44 -20.98 -32.32
N ARG A 827 21.70 -21.70 -31.50
CA ARG A 827 21.96 -23.13 -31.31
C ARG A 827 21.35 -23.89 -32.50
N GLY A 828 22.22 -24.34 -33.38
CA GLY A 828 21.82 -25.29 -34.41
C GLY A 828 21.36 -26.58 -33.76
N ALA A 829 20.23 -27.09 -34.20
CA ALA A 829 19.82 -28.47 -33.96
C ALA A 829 20.86 -29.38 -34.62
N GLY A 830 21.61 -30.12 -33.84
CA GLY A 830 22.55 -31.10 -34.41
C GLY A 830 23.34 -31.84 -33.35
N GLY A 831 22.97 -33.08 -33.12
CA GLY A 831 23.71 -34.08 -32.39
C GLY A 831 23.26 -34.32 -30.95
#